data_8c24df08325a932ebcc94dcafbf79806
#
_entry.id   8c24df08325a932ebcc94dcafbf79806
#
_cell.length_a   1.000
_cell.length_b   1.000
_cell.length_c   1.000
_cell.angle_alpha   90.00
_cell.angle_beta   90.00
_cell.angle_gamma   90.00
#
_symmetry.space_group_name_H-M   'P 1'
#
loop_
_entity.id
_entity.type
_entity.pdbx_description
1 polymer ?
#
loop_
_entity_poly.entity_id
_entity_poly.type
_entity_poly.pdbx_seq_one_letter_code
_entity_poly.pdbx_strand_id
1 'polypeptide(L)'
;GPHGRITTLTDPLGHTTRHGWTIEGKPAWRQDPDGNIEKWDWDGEGNLVSHTDAAGHTTEYTHTHFDLPATRTDPDGAEYAFAYDTELRLVEVTNPQGRTWGYEYDPVGRLVAETDFNGATQTYELDAAGGLLAQTNAMGERLAYVRDQLGRPVEQADEATGEVTTYAYDTAGALVRTANAAAEVTLERDALGRVLSETVNGRTVSYAYDAAGRRTRRTTPAGHTSTWTYDAADRPLSLTTDGGSLSFTHDAAGRETHRQLTDTVALSQCWDATGALTRQTVEAAHGELLQHRTYAYRPDGYVTEIRELTSGTRRFDLDKMGRVTSVQAHGWTEKYAYDTAGNQSHAEAPAHHSSGERSHDGTLIRRAGRTTYEHDAAGRLIRKTRKLLNGQTRTWTYTWNAEDRLVSATNPSGEEWHYSYDPLGRRISKTGPEDRTTAFVWDGTRLTEESAPDGTTLTWDYAPGTHRPLAQTNRDPLVRGPVFHAIVTDTVGTPTELLTPDGGLAWQSRTTLWGTPLPTPPDTITCPLRFPGQYADPETGLSYNYFRYYDPETARYLTPDPLGLVPAPNPTTYVKNALSEIDPLGLAGCGIDLSKATPHSGRFPKTANPDEILVRRKDDGTVTAYAVYDAEGKTLKRVDVDPDSKPHAGIPAPHVLETEKHVNPKTGEEFRTWKKMPRPARPDELPPP
;
A
#
# COMPACT_ATOMS: atom_id res chain seq x y z
N GLY A 1 -18.45 -30.92 5.10
CA GLY A 1 -18.05 -32.03 4.21
C GLY A 1 -17.41 -33.17 4.99
N PRO A 2 -17.03 -34.27 4.34
CA PRO A 2 -16.26 -35.35 4.97
C PRO A 2 -15.00 -34.80 5.63
N HIS A 3 -14.62 -35.36 6.77
CA HIS A 3 -13.43 -34.92 7.55
C HIS A 3 -13.47 -33.50 8.12
N GLY A 4 -14.67 -32.91 8.28
CA GLY A 4 -14.82 -31.58 8.85
C GLY A 4 -14.44 -30.39 7.96
N ARG A 5 -14.14 -30.65 6.67
CA ARG A 5 -13.75 -29.60 5.72
C ARG A 5 -14.95 -28.77 5.26
N ILE A 6 -14.74 -27.47 5.11
CA ILE A 6 -15.75 -26.54 4.62
C ILE A 6 -15.94 -26.79 3.12
N THR A 7 -17.16 -27.19 2.72
CA THR A 7 -17.53 -27.36 1.31
C THR A 7 -18.38 -26.20 0.79
N THR A 8 -18.95 -25.43 1.71
CA THR A 8 -19.86 -24.32 1.37
C THR A 8 -19.74 -23.25 2.44
N LEU A 9 -19.53 -22.02 2.00
CA LEU A 9 -19.56 -20.83 2.83
C LEU A 9 -20.68 -19.92 2.30
N THR A 10 -21.59 -19.50 3.17
CA THR A 10 -22.68 -18.58 2.80
C THR A 10 -22.51 -17.29 3.58
N ASP A 11 -22.49 -16.16 2.87
CA ASP A 11 -22.40 -14.84 3.47
C ASP A 11 -23.75 -14.41 4.10
N PRO A 12 -23.80 -13.30 4.86
CA PRO A 12 -25.04 -12.79 5.45
C PRO A 12 -26.14 -12.37 4.45
N LEU A 13 -25.82 -12.26 3.15
CA LEU A 13 -26.74 -11.94 2.06
C LEU A 13 -27.26 -13.18 1.35
N GLY A 14 -26.74 -14.38 1.71
CA GLY A 14 -27.13 -15.66 1.12
C GLY A 14 -26.29 -16.07 -0.09
N HIS A 15 -25.25 -15.33 -0.46
CA HIS A 15 -24.35 -15.71 -1.53
C HIS A 15 -23.46 -16.86 -1.07
N THR A 16 -23.18 -17.81 -1.96
CA THR A 16 -22.55 -19.06 -1.60
C THR A 16 -21.28 -19.32 -2.39
N THR A 17 -20.17 -19.43 -1.69
CA THR A 17 -18.88 -19.92 -2.19
C THR A 17 -18.79 -21.44 -1.91
N ARG A 18 -18.34 -22.23 -2.90
CA ARG A 18 -18.16 -23.68 -2.77
C ARG A 18 -16.70 -24.05 -2.89
N HIS A 19 -16.30 -25.09 -2.15
CA HIS A 19 -14.94 -25.61 -2.14
C HIS A 19 -14.91 -27.11 -2.42
N GLY A 20 -14.00 -27.53 -3.29
CA GLY A 20 -13.65 -28.92 -3.52
C GLY A 20 -12.26 -29.23 -2.98
N TRP A 21 -12.07 -30.48 -2.54
CA TRP A 21 -10.86 -30.91 -1.87
C TRP A 21 -10.32 -32.18 -2.52
N THR A 22 -9.01 -32.37 -2.56
CA THR A 22 -8.38 -33.64 -2.93
C THR A 22 -8.63 -34.68 -1.82
N ILE A 23 -8.29 -35.92 -2.07
CA ILE A 23 -8.42 -37.00 -1.07
C ILE A 23 -7.53 -36.69 0.14
N GLU A 24 -6.33 -36.18 -0.08
CA GLU A 24 -5.35 -35.81 0.94
C GLU A 24 -5.76 -34.57 1.72
N GLY A 25 -6.74 -33.78 1.20
CA GLY A 25 -7.25 -32.60 1.88
C GLY A 25 -6.66 -31.29 1.46
N LYS A 26 -6.05 -31.27 0.31
CA LYS A 26 -5.62 -30.04 -0.34
C LYS A 26 -6.81 -29.37 -1.07
N PRO A 27 -6.87 -28.05 -1.24
CA PRO A 27 -7.86 -27.42 -2.08
C PRO A 27 -7.69 -27.91 -3.52
N ALA A 28 -8.79 -28.34 -4.14
CA ALA A 28 -8.79 -28.73 -5.55
C ALA A 28 -9.42 -27.63 -6.41
N TRP A 29 -10.47 -27.00 -5.91
CA TRP A 29 -11.12 -25.89 -6.60
C TRP A 29 -11.96 -25.06 -5.62
N ARG A 30 -12.16 -23.78 -6.00
CA ARG A 30 -13.08 -22.84 -5.36
C ARG A 30 -14.02 -22.28 -6.42
N GLN A 31 -15.32 -22.31 -6.17
CA GLN A 31 -16.32 -21.68 -7.00
C GLN A 31 -16.91 -20.49 -6.25
N ASP A 32 -16.82 -19.31 -6.84
CA ASP A 32 -17.43 -18.10 -6.30
C ASP A 32 -18.97 -18.09 -6.49
N PRO A 33 -19.71 -17.15 -5.91
CA PRO A 33 -21.16 -17.05 -6.05
C PRO A 33 -21.65 -16.84 -7.49
N ASP A 34 -20.85 -16.29 -8.38
CA ASP A 34 -21.18 -16.07 -9.80
C ASP A 34 -20.89 -17.30 -10.67
N GLY A 35 -20.29 -18.34 -10.07
CA GLY A 35 -20.01 -19.61 -10.73
C GLY A 35 -18.62 -19.72 -11.35
N ASN A 36 -17.77 -18.73 -11.22
CA ASN A 36 -16.39 -18.77 -11.68
C ASN A 36 -15.57 -19.73 -10.82
N ILE A 37 -14.62 -20.43 -11.42
CA ILE A 37 -13.88 -21.52 -10.75
C ILE A 37 -12.38 -21.27 -10.85
N GLU A 38 -11.72 -21.26 -9.68
CA GLU A 38 -10.27 -21.39 -9.53
C GLU A 38 -9.90 -22.83 -9.23
N LYS A 39 -8.72 -23.29 -9.65
CA LYS A 39 -8.23 -24.66 -9.48
C LYS A 39 -6.79 -24.71 -9.01
N TRP A 40 -6.46 -25.73 -8.24
CA TRP A 40 -5.12 -26.05 -7.76
C TRP A 40 -4.82 -27.53 -8.03
N ASP A 41 -3.64 -27.78 -8.60
CA ASP A 41 -3.13 -29.14 -8.82
C ASP A 41 -1.90 -29.37 -7.94
N TRP A 42 -1.79 -30.57 -7.42
CA TRP A 42 -0.79 -30.97 -6.44
C TRP A 42 -0.07 -32.23 -6.89
N ASP A 43 1.23 -32.34 -6.60
CA ASP A 43 1.99 -33.57 -6.82
C ASP A 43 1.71 -34.64 -5.73
N GLY A 44 2.36 -35.79 -5.86
CA GLY A 44 2.20 -36.90 -4.90
C GLY A 44 2.84 -36.62 -3.52
N GLU A 45 3.70 -35.60 -3.39
CA GLU A 45 4.34 -35.18 -2.15
C GLU A 45 3.56 -34.05 -1.49
N GLY A 46 2.59 -33.49 -2.20
CA GLY A 46 1.68 -32.45 -1.72
C GLY A 46 2.18 -31.04 -1.98
N ASN A 47 3.06 -30.85 -2.95
CA ASN A 47 3.49 -29.54 -3.40
C ASN A 47 2.57 -29.02 -4.49
N LEU A 48 2.32 -27.70 -4.49
CA LEU A 48 1.50 -27.04 -5.51
C LEU A 48 2.25 -27.04 -6.85
N VAL A 49 1.69 -27.71 -7.88
CA VAL A 49 2.28 -27.73 -9.23
C VAL A 49 1.60 -26.75 -10.17
N SER A 50 0.33 -26.42 -9.95
CA SER A 50 -0.33 -25.36 -10.72
C SER A 50 -1.46 -24.69 -9.96
N HIS A 51 -1.67 -23.40 -10.28
CA HIS A 51 -2.85 -22.63 -9.91
C HIS A 51 -3.45 -22.00 -11.14
N THR A 52 -4.71 -22.29 -11.43
CA THR A 52 -5.48 -21.70 -12.54
C THR A 52 -6.53 -20.75 -11.97
N ASP A 53 -6.45 -19.47 -12.34
CA ASP A 53 -7.41 -18.45 -11.91
C ASP A 53 -8.79 -18.62 -12.56
N ALA A 54 -9.74 -17.79 -12.14
CA ALA A 54 -11.12 -17.85 -12.64
C ALA A 54 -11.26 -17.44 -14.12
N ALA A 55 -10.26 -16.80 -14.72
CA ALA A 55 -10.21 -16.48 -16.16
C ALA A 55 -9.51 -17.58 -16.99
N GLY A 56 -8.99 -18.64 -16.33
CA GLY A 56 -8.30 -19.76 -16.97
C GLY A 56 -6.81 -19.53 -17.21
N HIS A 57 -6.19 -18.56 -16.54
CA HIS A 57 -4.75 -18.32 -16.61
C HIS A 57 -4.05 -19.16 -15.56
N THR A 58 -2.99 -19.88 -15.96
CA THR A 58 -2.29 -20.83 -15.09
C THR A 58 -0.90 -20.34 -14.73
N THR A 59 -0.59 -20.35 -13.43
CA THR A 59 0.77 -20.25 -12.90
C THR A 59 1.26 -21.64 -12.56
N GLU A 60 2.47 -22.01 -12.97
CA GLU A 60 3.07 -23.31 -12.75
C GLU A 60 4.25 -23.22 -11.78
N TYR A 61 4.47 -24.31 -11.03
CA TYR A 61 5.54 -24.38 -10.03
C TYR A 61 6.28 -25.71 -10.16
N THR A 62 7.59 -25.68 -9.96
CA THR A 62 8.40 -26.89 -9.75
C THR A 62 9.07 -26.81 -8.38
N HIS A 63 9.44 -27.95 -7.83
CA HIS A 63 10.03 -28.05 -6.50
C HIS A 63 11.38 -28.79 -6.53
N THR A 64 12.22 -28.49 -5.57
CA THR A 64 13.46 -29.23 -5.32
C THR A 64 13.14 -30.58 -4.67
N HIS A 65 14.15 -31.45 -4.54
CA HIS A 65 14.02 -32.73 -3.78
C HIS A 65 13.73 -32.54 -2.28
N PHE A 66 13.74 -31.30 -1.78
CA PHE A 66 13.42 -30.96 -0.40
C PHE A 66 12.12 -30.16 -0.28
N ASP A 67 11.23 -30.28 -1.27
CA ASP A 67 9.91 -29.60 -1.32
C ASP A 67 9.99 -28.06 -1.27
N LEU A 68 11.13 -27.48 -1.62
CA LEU A 68 11.26 -26.03 -1.77
C LEU A 68 10.93 -25.61 -3.19
N PRO A 69 10.30 -24.45 -3.43
CA PRO A 69 10.05 -23.94 -4.79
C PRO A 69 11.37 -23.87 -5.59
N ALA A 70 11.44 -24.48 -6.76
CA ALA A 70 12.59 -24.41 -7.66
C ALA A 70 12.33 -23.40 -8.78
N THR A 71 11.14 -23.44 -9.40
CA THR A 71 10.71 -22.42 -10.38
C THR A 71 9.27 -22.02 -10.16
N ARG A 72 8.94 -20.83 -10.64
CA ARG A 72 7.58 -20.33 -10.84
C ARG A 72 7.48 -19.77 -12.24
N THR A 73 6.53 -20.28 -13.04
CA THR A 73 6.23 -19.78 -14.38
C THR A 73 4.86 -19.10 -14.37
N ASP A 74 4.84 -17.80 -14.64
CA ASP A 74 3.63 -16.98 -14.66
C ASP A 74 2.83 -17.22 -15.96
N PRO A 75 1.52 -16.85 -16.03
CA PRO A 75 0.66 -17.08 -17.20
C PRO A 75 1.15 -16.47 -18.51
N ASP A 76 2.00 -15.46 -18.47
CA ASP A 76 2.64 -14.86 -19.66
C ASP A 76 3.94 -15.57 -20.07
N GLY A 77 4.32 -16.63 -19.36
CA GLY A 77 5.53 -17.43 -19.61
C GLY A 77 6.79 -16.87 -18.93
N ALA A 78 6.66 -15.85 -18.09
CA ALA A 78 7.77 -15.33 -17.30
C ALA A 78 8.18 -16.33 -16.22
N GLU A 79 9.43 -16.79 -16.22
CA GLU A 79 9.94 -17.77 -15.27
C GLU A 79 10.88 -17.13 -14.24
N TYR A 80 10.65 -17.41 -12.97
CA TYR A 80 11.53 -17.13 -11.85
C TYR A 80 12.11 -18.44 -11.33
N ALA A 81 13.44 -18.48 -11.07
CA ALA A 81 14.10 -19.63 -10.46
C ALA A 81 14.67 -19.27 -9.10
N PHE A 82 14.69 -20.27 -8.19
CA PHE A 82 15.11 -20.11 -6.82
C PHE A 82 16.23 -21.12 -6.51
N ALA A 83 17.35 -20.65 -5.96
CA ALA A 83 18.44 -21.49 -5.53
C ALA A 83 18.65 -21.42 -4.02
N TYR A 84 19.04 -22.55 -3.44
CA TYR A 84 19.20 -22.72 -2.01
C TYR A 84 20.59 -23.28 -1.68
N ASP A 85 21.09 -22.95 -0.50
CA ASP A 85 22.32 -23.55 0.03
C ASP A 85 22.05 -24.92 0.67
N THR A 86 23.11 -25.53 1.21
CA THR A 86 23.04 -26.82 1.89
C THR A 86 22.21 -26.84 3.17
N GLU A 87 21.97 -25.67 3.77
CA GLU A 87 21.08 -25.47 4.91
C GLU A 87 19.65 -25.09 4.50
N LEU A 88 19.31 -25.19 3.20
CA LEU A 88 18.00 -24.91 2.62
C LEU A 88 17.58 -23.43 2.77
N ARG A 89 18.53 -22.49 2.83
CA ARG A 89 18.27 -21.05 2.80
C ARG A 89 18.28 -20.56 1.38
N LEU A 90 17.36 -19.66 1.03
CA LEU A 90 17.33 -19.01 -0.28
C LEU A 90 18.59 -18.16 -0.47
N VAL A 91 19.43 -18.48 -1.45
CA VAL A 91 20.66 -17.73 -1.75
C VAL A 91 20.56 -16.94 -3.04
N GLU A 92 19.64 -17.30 -3.95
CA GLU A 92 19.50 -16.60 -5.21
C GLU A 92 18.07 -16.70 -5.76
N VAL A 93 17.60 -15.60 -6.35
CA VAL A 93 16.40 -15.55 -7.18
C VAL A 93 16.81 -15.07 -8.56
N THR A 94 16.58 -15.87 -9.59
CA THR A 94 16.80 -15.46 -10.99
C THR A 94 15.48 -14.99 -11.59
N ASN A 95 15.46 -13.79 -12.16
CA ASN A 95 14.28 -13.23 -12.83
C ASN A 95 14.19 -13.65 -14.32
N PRO A 96 13.06 -13.41 -15.00
CA PRO A 96 12.89 -13.79 -16.41
C PRO A 96 13.86 -13.14 -17.41
N GLN A 97 14.62 -12.12 -17.00
CA GLN A 97 15.69 -11.52 -17.79
C GLN A 97 17.04 -12.20 -17.57
N GLY A 98 17.12 -13.23 -16.71
CA GLY A 98 18.36 -13.91 -16.33
C GLY A 98 19.22 -13.13 -15.35
N ARG A 99 18.68 -12.10 -14.69
CA ARG A 99 19.36 -11.36 -13.63
C ARG A 99 19.09 -11.99 -12.28
N THR A 100 20.05 -11.90 -11.39
CA THR A 100 19.98 -12.54 -10.08
C THR A 100 19.85 -11.52 -8.95
N TRP A 101 19.05 -11.90 -7.94
CA TRP A 101 19.02 -11.30 -6.63
C TRP A 101 19.67 -12.27 -5.66
N GLY A 102 20.78 -11.86 -5.06
CA GLY A 102 21.59 -12.72 -4.20
C GLY A 102 21.42 -12.41 -2.71
N TYR A 103 21.54 -13.43 -1.86
CA TYR A 103 21.52 -13.32 -0.41
C TYR A 103 22.76 -13.98 0.17
N GLU A 104 23.43 -13.30 1.10
CA GLU A 104 24.61 -13.83 1.81
C GLU A 104 24.31 -13.96 3.29
N TYR A 105 24.73 -15.08 3.87
CA TYR A 105 24.49 -15.41 5.26
C TYR A 105 25.82 -15.62 6.00
N ASP A 106 25.84 -15.23 7.27
CA ASP A 106 26.95 -15.55 8.15
C ASP A 106 26.96 -17.07 8.54
N PRO A 107 28.00 -17.55 9.18
CA PRO A 107 28.12 -18.98 9.57
C PRO A 107 27.00 -19.48 10.50
N VAL A 108 26.25 -18.59 11.17
CA VAL A 108 25.12 -18.97 12.03
C VAL A 108 23.76 -18.76 11.32
N GLY A 109 23.77 -18.43 10.02
CA GLY A 109 22.58 -18.40 9.19
C GLY A 109 21.81 -17.08 9.19
N ARG A 110 22.44 -15.95 9.57
CA ARG A 110 21.82 -14.63 9.56
C ARG A 110 22.19 -13.89 8.28
N LEU A 111 21.23 -13.18 7.67
CA LEU A 111 21.46 -12.37 6.47
C LEU A 111 22.45 -11.24 6.79
N VAL A 112 23.54 -11.14 6.00
CA VAL A 112 24.59 -10.11 6.16
C VAL A 112 24.78 -9.27 4.88
N ALA A 113 24.30 -9.74 3.74
CA ALA A 113 24.23 -8.92 2.52
C ALA A 113 23.13 -9.40 1.59
N GLU A 114 22.62 -8.48 0.79
CA GLU A 114 21.78 -8.79 -0.36
C GLU A 114 22.18 -7.91 -1.55
N THR A 115 22.11 -8.48 -2.74
CA THR A 115 22.44 -7.78 -4.00
C THR A 115 21.24 -7.87 -4.93
N ASP A 116 20.71 -6.76 -5.35
CA ASP A 116 19.51 -6.67 -6.19
C ASP A 116 19.76 -7.06 -7.65
N PHE A 117 18.70 -7.16 -8.48
CA PHE A 117 18.77 -7.44 -9.91
C PHE A 117 19.59 -6.42 -10.72
N ASN A 118 19.90 -5.27 -10.18
CA ASN A 118 20.68 -4.22 -10.84
C ASN A 118 22.13 -4.18 -10.36
N GLY A 119 22.49 -5.07 -9.39
CA GLY A 119 23.81 -5.17 -8.80
C GLY A 119 24.05 -4.22 -7.62
N ALA A 120 23.02 -3.55 -7.12
CA ALA A 120 23.13 -2.75 -5.90
C ALA A 120 23.21 -3.67 -4.68
N THR A 121 24.28 -3.56 -3.90
CA THR A 121 24.49 -4.39 -2.70
C THR A 121 24.23 -3.60 -1.44
N GLN A 122 23.41 -4.15 -0.56
CA GLN A 122 23.18 -3.69 0.80
C GLN A 122 23.80 -4.68 1.79
N THR A 123 24.54 -4.18 2.78
CA THR A 123 25.18 -5.03 3.82
C THR A 123 24.64 -4.71 5.21
N TYR A 124 24.68 -5.72 6.08
CA TYR A 124 24.16 -5.67 7.44
C TYR A 124 25.21 -6.10 8.45
N GLU A 125 25.46 -5.27 9.45
CA GLU A 125 26.27 -5.60 10.59
C GLU A 125 25.36 -5.99 11.76
N LEU A 126 25.59 -7.13 12.35
CA LEU A 126 24.74 -7.69 13.40
C LEU A 126 25.55 -7.89 14.69
N ASP A 127 24.93 -7.67 15.83
CA ASP A 127 25.51 -8.02 17.13
C ASP A 127 25.46 -9.55 17.35
N ALA A 128 26.03 -10.00 18.48
CA ALA A 128 26.06 -11.43 18.82
C ALA A 128 24.65 -12.04 19.01
N ALA A 129 23.66 -11.23 19.35
CA ALA A 129 22.26 -11.65 19.53
C ALA A 129 21.44 -11.58 18.22
N GLY A 130 22.03 -11.07 17.11
CA GLY A 130 21.38 -10.88 15.82
C GLY A 130 20.69 -9.52 15.66
N GLY A 131 20.90 -8.60 16.59
CA GLY A 131 20.39 -7.23 16.48
C GLY A 131 21.18 -6.44 15.44
N LEU A 132 20.49 -5.69 14.57
CA LEU A 132 21.11 -4.83 13.55
C LEU A 132 21.91 -3.71 14.23
N LEU A 133 23.22 -3.66 13.98
CA LEU A 133 24.14 -2.60 14.41
C LEU A 133 24.32 -1.53 13.35
N ALA A 134 24.38 -1.95 12.08
CA ALA A 134 24.44 -1.01 10.96
C ALA A 134 23.96 -1.66 9.67
N GLN A 135 23.51 -0.80 8.75
CA GLN A 135 23.30 -1.15 7.36
C GLN A 135 24.04 -0.17 6.46
N THR A 136 24.58 -0.68 5.34
CA THR A 136 25.29 0.15 4.37
C THR A 136 24.75 -0.14 2.98
N ASN A 137 24.30 0.92 2.28
CA ASN A 137 23.76 0.78 0.92
C ASN A 137 24.87 0.79 -0.15
N ALA A 138 24.49 0.60 -1.42
CA ALA A 138 25.43 0.56 -2.54
C ALA A 138 26.20 1.87 -2.82
N MET A 139 25.78 2.99 -2.22
CA MET A 139 26.54 4.26 -2.25
C MET A 139 27.62 4.33 -1.16
N GLY A 140 27.65 3.35 -0.25
CA GLY A 140 28.52 3.38 0.92
C GLY A 140 27.96 4.25 2.07
N GLU A 141 26.71 4.70 1.96
CA GLU A 141 26.04 5.43 3.04
C GLU A 141 25.67 4.45 4.15
N ARG A 142 26.16 4.74 5.36
CA ARG A 142 26.04 3.84 6.52
C ARG A 142 25.15 4.42 7.59
N LEU A 143 24.09 3.69 7.94
CA LEU A 143 23.19 3.96 9.06
C LEU A 143 23.56 3.03 10.22
N ALA A 144 24.01 3.61 11.33
CA ALA A 144 24.37 2.86 12.54
C ALA A 144 23.26 2.95 13.59
N TYR A 145 23.07 1.89 14.38
CA TYR A 145 22.00 1.77 15.36
C TYR A 145 22.55 1.47 16.76
N VAL A 146 22.07 2.21 17.75
CA VAL A 146 22.27 1.88 19.16
C VAL A 146 20.97 1.29 19.71
N ARG A 147 21.08 0.22 20.48
CA ARG A 147 19.92 -0.46 21.08
C ARG A 147 20.01 -0.47 22.60
N ASP A 148 18.85 -0.47 23.24
CA ASP A 148 18.76 -0.67 24.69
C ASP A 148 18.94 -2.17 25.07
N GLN A 149 18.87 -2.44 26.37
CA GLN A 149 19.00 -3.82 26.89
C GLN A 149 17.87 -4.76 26.44
N LEU A 150 16.75 -4.23 25.95
CA LEU A 150 15.62 -4.99 25.39
C LEU A 150 15.72 -5.16 23.86
N GLY A 151 16.82 -4.68 23.24
CA GLY A 151 17.06 -4.76 21.80
C GLY A 151 16.33 -3.70 20.97
N ARG A 152 15.65 -2.72 21.60
CA ARG A 152 14.94 -1.64 20.88
C ARG A 152 15.92 -0.56 20.42
N PRO A 153 15.80 -0.02 19.20
CA PRO A 153 16.64 1.09 18.75
C PRO A 153 16.36 2.33 19.64
N VAL A 154 17.41 2.91 20.20
CA VAL A 154 17.35 4.18 20.94
C VAL A 154 18.03 5.31 20.18
N GLU A 155 18.88 4.97 19.22
CA GLU A 155 19.55 5.91 18.33
C GLU A 155 19.79 5.27 16.96
N GLN A 156 19.63 6.09 15.90
CA GLN A 156 20.04 5.82 14.53
C GLN A 156 20.90 7.00 14.07
N ALA A 157 22.09 6.73 13.57
CA ALA A 157 22.99 7.75 13.08
C ALA A 157 23.34 7.52 11.60
N ASP A 158 23.20 8.55 10.78
CA ASP A 158 23.79 8.62 9.44
C ASP A 158 25.26 9.06 9.61
N GLU A 159 26.20 8.16 9.39
CA GLU A 159 27.63 8.44 9.60
C GLU A 159 28.22 9.42 8.57
N ALA A 160 27.58 9.57 7.40
CA ALA A 160 28.07 10.48 6.35
C ALA A 160 27.71 11.94 6.65
N THR A 161 26.52 12.18 7.19
CA THR A 161 26.02 13.53 7.50
C THR A 161 26.19 13.90 8.97
N GLY A 162 26.32 12.90 9.85
CA GLY A 162 26.29 13.06 11.29
C GLY A 162 24.90 13.33 11.85
N GLU A 163 23.84 13.17 11.03
CA GLU A 163 22.47 13.31 11.49
C GLU A 163 22.08 12.14 12.40
N VAL A 164 21.44 12.45 13.53
CA VAL A 164 21.05 11.46 14.53
C VAL A 164 19.56 11.52 14.78
N THR A 165 18.92 10.35 14.74
CA THR A 165 17.54 10.14 15.17
C THR A 165 17.54 9.39 16.49
N THR A 166 16.81 9.88 17.49
CA THR A 166 16.69 9.28 18.83
C THR A 166 15.29 8.78 19.09
N TYR A 167 15.18 7.71 19.89
CA TYR A 167 13.91 7.09 20.25
C TYR A 167 13.83 6.88 21.77
N ALA A 168 12.69 7.18 22.36
CA ALA A 168 12.42 6.95 23.77
C ALA A 168 11.11 6.19 23.95
N TYR A 169 11.11 5.25 24.89
CA TYR A 169 9.99 4.35 25.13
C TYR A 169 9.54 4.48 26.59
N ASP A 170 8.26 4.25 26.83
CA ASP A 170 7.73 4.11 28.18
C ASP A 170 8.07 2.74 28.81
N THR A 171 7.63 2.54 30.03
CA THR A 171 7.85 1.29 30.77
C THR A 171 7.12 0.08 30.19
N ALA A 172 6.08 0.29 29.39
CA ALA A 172 5.35 -0.74 28.64
C ALA A 172 6.02 -1.09 27.31
N GLY A 173 7.03 -0.31 26.89
CA GLY A 173 7.75 -0.48 25.63
C GLY A 173 7.17 0.29 24.45
N ALA A 174 6.15 1.11 24.65
CA ALA A 174 5.60 1.93 23.58
C ALA A 174 6.45 3.17 23.33
N LEU A 175 6.62 3.55 22.04
CA LEU A 175 7.32 4.76 21.66
C LEU A 175 6.56 6.00 22.18
N VAL A 176 7.23 6.85 22.96
CA VAL A 176 6.66 8.10 23.50
C VAL A 176 7.30 9.35 22.93
N ARG A 177 8.54 9.24 22.47
CA ARG A 177 9.25 10.37 21.85
C ARG A 177 10.25 9.87 20.84
N THR A 178 10.37 10.59 19.73
CA THR A 178 11.45 10.42 18.76
C THR A 178 11.82 11.77 18.18
N ALA A 179 13.10 11.99 17.87
CA ALA A 179 13.58 13.27 17.36
C ALA A 179 14.74 13.09 16.40
N ASN A 180 14.74 13.90 15.33
CA ASN A 180 15.87 14.12 14.42
C ASN A 180 16.13 15.62 14.26
N ALA A 181 17.02 16.00 13.34
CA ALA A 181 17.33 17.42 13.09
C ALA A 181 16.12 18.25 12.63
N ALA A 182 15.16 17.64 11.93
CA ALA A 182 14.00 18.33 11.36
C ALA A 182 12.79 18.39 12.30
N ALA A 183 12.61 17.37 13.16
CA ALA A 183 11.42 17.27 13.99
C ALA A 183 11.61 16.49 15.29
N GLU A 184 10.82 16.90 16.28
CA GLU A 184 10.51 16.12 17.46
C GLU A 184 9.05 15.66 17.39
N VAL A 185 8.83 14.35 17.57
CA VAL A 185 7.51 13.72 17.67
C VAL A 185 7.32 13.23 19.09
N THR A 186 6.21 13.61 19.73
CA THR A 186 5.81 13.11 21.05
C THR A 186 4.42 12.49 20.97
N LEU A 187 4.23 11.39 21.69
CA LEU A 187 3.01 10.60 21.72
C LEU A 187 2.52 10.48 23.15
N GLU A 188 1.30 10.94 23.40
CA GLU A 188 0.61 10.69 24.66
C GLU A 188 -0.38 9.55 24.49
N ARG A 189 -0.46 8.67 25.49
CA ARG A 189 -1.31 7.48 25.46
C ARG A 189 -2.17 7.41 26.73
N ASP A 190 -3.32 6.76 26.61
CA ASP A 190 -4.11 6.39 27.76
C ASP A 190 -3.60 5.10 28.43
N ALA A 191 -4.25 4.71 29.53
CA ALA A 191 -3.90 3.49 30.26
C ALA A 191 -4.09 2.18 29.46
N LEU A 192 -4.77 2.23 28.31
CA LEU A 192 -4.96 1.10 27.39
C LEU A 192 -3.94 1.13 26.22
N GLY A 193 -2.98 2.07 26.25
CA GLY A 193 -1.96 2.23 25.21
C GLY A 193 -2.43 3.01 23.96
N ARG A 194 -3.68 3.48 23.90
CA ARG A 194 -4.21 4.20 22.74
C ARG A 194 -3.66 5.62 22.70
N VAL A 195 -3.30 6.10 21.52
CA VAL A 195 -2.75 7.45 21.32
C VAL A 195 -3.84 8.49 21.56
N LEU A 196 -3.68 9.35 22.58
CA LEU A 196 -4.54 10.49 22.86
C LEU A 196 -4.11 11.74 22.11
N SER A 197 -2.81 11.90 21.91
CA SER A 197 -2.27 12.99 21.12
C SER A 197 -0.93 12.60 20.47
N GLU A 198 -0.70 13.18 19.31
CA GLU A 198 0.57 13.15 18.60
C GLU A 198 0.97 14.60 18.28
N THR A 199 2.16 15.00 18.74
CA THR A 199 2.68 16.34 18.53
C THR A 199 3.97 16.30 17.73
N VAL A 200 4.01 17.02 16.60
CA VAL A 200 5.18 17.17 15.75
C VAL A 200 5.55 18.64 15.73
N ASN A 201 6.71 19.00 16.28
CA ASN A 201 7.19 20.41 16.37
C ASN A 201 6.13 21.36 16.95
N GLY A 202 5.44 20.95 18.01
CA GLY A 202 4.41 21.75 18.67
C GLY A 202 3.04 21.76 17.96
N ARG A 203 2.89 21.08 16.82
CA ARG A 203 1.61 20.91 16.10
C ARG A 203 0.97 19.60 16.54
N THR A 204 -0.15 19.66 17.25
CA THR A 204 -0.78 18.52 17.90
C THR A 204 -2.03 18.06 17.15
N VAL A 205 -2.09 16.77 16.86
CA VAL A 205 -3.33 16.06 16.51
C VAL A 205 -3.80 15.32 17.76
N SER A 206 -5.05 15.52 18.16
CA SER A 206 -5.63 14.87 19.35
C SER A 206 -6.80 13.97 18.99
N TYR A 207 -7.02 12.95 19.82
CA TYR A 207 -7.99 11.90 19.60
C TYR A 207 -8.85 11.65 20.83
N ALA A 208 -10.09 11.22 20.62
CA ALA A 208 -10.94 10.66 21.65
C ALA A 208 -11.54 9.33 21.21
N TYR A 209 -11.85 8.48 22.17
CA TYR A 209 -12.35 7.12 21.94
C TYR A 209 -13.61 6.88 22.78
N ASP A 210 -14.47 6.00 22.30
CA ASP A 210 -15.59 5.50 23.08
C ASP A 210 -15.15 4.33 24.01
N ALA A 211 -16.12 3.81 24.76
CA ALA A 211 -15.87 2.70 25.69
C ALA A 211 -15.50 1.37 24.98
N ALA A 212 -15.85 1.22 23.69
CA ALA A 212 -15.47 0.08 22.86
C ALA A 212 -14.06 0.23 22.24
N GLY A 213 -13.42 1.41 22.43
CA GLY A 213 -12.08 1.67 21.91
C GLY A 213 -12.08 2.30 20.51
N ARG A 214 -13.25 2.55 19.91
CA ARG A 214 -13.35 3.16 18.58
C ARG A 214 -13.06 4.65 18.65
N ARG A 215 -12.31 5.17 17.68
CA ARG A 215 -11.99 6.60 17.59
C ARG A 215 -13.25 7.40 17.24
N THR A 216 -13.71 8.22 18.19
CA THR A 216 -14.90 9.06 18.01
C THR A 216 -14.60 10.49 17.63
N ARG A 217 -13.38 10.98 17.89
CA ARG A 217 -13.00 12.37 17.57
C ARG A 217 -11.54 12.47 17.20
N ARG A 218 -11.25 13.34 16.24
CA ARG A 218 -9.91 13.85 15.90
C ARG A 218 -9.97 15.37 15.83
N THR A 219 -8.93 16.05 16.33
CA THR A 219 -8.76 17.50 16.16
C THR A 219 -7.36 17.77 15.64
N THR A 220 -7.24 18.52 14.54
CA THR A 220 -5.96 18.88 13.92
C THR A 220 -5.40 20.19 14.50
N PRO A 221 -4.12 20.54 14.26
CA PRO A 221 -3.51 21.78 14.73
C PRO A 221 -4.22 23.06 14.24
N ALA A 222 -4.81 23.05 13.04
CA ALA A 222 -5.62 24.16 12.53
C ALA A 222 -7.01 24.27 13.19
N GLY A 223 -7.31 23.37 14.16
CA GLY A 223 -8.57 23.35 14.89
C GLY A 223 -9.71 22.65 14.14
N HIS A 224 -9.44 21.97 13.02
CA HIS A 224 -10.45 21.15 12.35
C HIS A 224 -10.81 19.96 13.23
N THR A 225 -12.10 19.74 13.45
CA THR A 225 -12.60 18.66 14.28
C THR A 225 -13.47 17.71 13.47
N SER A 226 -13.17 16.40 13.53
CA SER A 226 -13.93 15.32 12.92
C SER A 226 -14.52 14.45 14.02
N THR A 227 -15.83 14.18 13.99
CA THR A 227 -16.53 13.35 14.96
C THR A 227 -17.21 12.19 14.26
N TRP A 228 -16.96 10.97 14.74
CA TRP A 228 -17.50 9.72 14.22
C TRP A 228 -18.51 9.09 15.17
N THR A 229 -19.54 8.48 14.58
CA THR A 229 -20.45 7.56 15.29
C THR A 229 -20.47 6.20 14.58
N TYR A 230 -20.77 5.15 15.34
CA TYR A 230 -20.73 3.77 14.86
C TYR A 230 -21.98 3.01 15.28
N ASP A 231 -22.31 1.98 14.50
CA ASP A 231 -23.35 1.02 14.91
C ASP A 231 -22.78 -0.08 15.85
N ALA A 232 -23.64 -1.01 16.25
CA ALA A 232 -23.26 -2.11 17.13
C ALA A 232 -22.33 -3.16 16.46
N ALA A 233 -22.14 -3.09 15.14
CA ALA A 233 -21.23 -3.93 14.36
C ALA A 233 -19.96 -3.18 13.95
N ASP A 234 -19.63 -2.07 14.66
CA ASP A 234 -18.44 -1.20 14.47
C ASP A 234 -18.36 -0.52 13.10
N ARG A 235 -19.49 -0.48 12.36
CA ARG A 235 -19.55 0.21 11.06
C ARG A 235 -19.84 1.70 11.27
N PRO A 236 -19.18 2.61 10.53
CA PRO A 236 -19.44 4.04 10.66
C PRO A 236 -20.88 4.38 10.29
N LEU A 237 -21.56 5.14 11.13
CA LEU A 237 -22.90 5.69 10.89
C LEU A 237 -22.83 7.12 10.41
N SER A 238 -21.95 7.94 10.99
CA SER A 238 -21.79 9.32 10.58
C SER A 238 -20.37 9.84 10.80
N LEU A 239 -20.02 10.82 9.99
CA LEU A 239 -18.89 11.71 10.17
C LEU A 239 -19.44 13.13 10.21
N THR A 240 -19.15 13.88 11.26
CA THR A 240 -19.45 15.32 11.37
C THR A 240 -18.15 16.09 11.42
N THR A 241 -17.99 17.09 10.56
CA THR A 241 -16.81 17.94 10.49
C THR A 241 -17.21 19.41 10.62
N ASP A 242 -16.20 20.29 10.66
CA ASP A 242 -16.44 21.72 10.58
C ASP A 242 -17.03 22.10 9.20
N GLY A 243 -18.31 22.36 9.13
CA GLY A 243 -19.00 22.82 7.92
C GLY A 243 -19.73 21.75 7.09
N GLY A 244 -19.71 20.47 7.52
CA GLY A 244 -20.47 19.42 6.83
C GLY A 244 -20.61 18.13 7.62
N SER A 245 -21.50 17.25 7.16
CA SER A 245 -21.67 15.92 7.73
C SER A 245 -21.97 14.89 6.65
N LEU A 246 -21.49 13.67 6.89
CA LEU A 246 -21.77 12.49 6.07
C LEU A 246 -22.51 11.48 6.92
N SER A 247 -23.49 10.76 6.35
CA SER A 247 -24.09 9.59 7.00
C SER A 247 -24.02 8.37 6.10
N PHE A 248 -23.89 7.19 6.70
CA PHE A 248 -23.60 5.95 5.98
C PHE A 248 -24.64 4.88 6.27
N THR A 249 -24.97 4.11 5.25
CA THR A 249 -25.80 2.91 5.37
C THR A 249 -25.06 1.72 4.76
N HIS A 250 -25.13 0.58 5.42
CA HIS A 250 -24.45 -0.64 5.01
C HIS A 250 -25.44 -1.78 4.81
N ASP A 251 -25.10 -2.72 3.94
CA ASP A 251 -25.82 -3.99 3.82
C ASP A 251 -25.43 -4.97 4.97
N ALA A 252 -26.05 -6.14 4.96
CA ALA A 252 -25.78 -7.17 5.99
C ALA A 252 -24.33 -7.72 5.94
N ALA A 253 -23.65 -7.61 4.79
CA ALA A 253 -22.24 -8.00 4.65
C ALA A 253 -21.27 -6.88 5.05
N GLY A 254 -21.77 -5.70 5.49
CA GLY A 254 -20.95 -4.56 5.92
C GLY A 254 -20.49 -3.64 4.80
N ARG A 255 -20.95 -3.84 3.54
CA ARG A 255 -20.58 -2.98 2.42
C ARG A 255 -21.44 -1.72 2.43
N GLU A 256 -20.82 -0.56 2.17
CA GLU A 256 -21.51 0.71 2.07
C GLU A 256 -22.46 0.70 0.86
N THR A 257 -23.76 0.89 1.11
CA THR A 257 -24.78 0.96 0.05
C THR A 257 -25.28 2.38 -0.21
N HIS A 258 -25.17 3.24 0.80
CA HIS A 258 -25.60 4.63 0.67
C HIS A 258 -24.77 5.53 1.56
N ARG A 259 -24.46 6.72 1.07
CA ARG A 259 -23.84 7.81 1.82
C ARG A 259 -24.55 9.11 1.49
N GLN A 260 -25.12 9.76 2.49
CA GLN A 260 -25.52 11.15 2.36
C GLN A 260 -24.26 12.01 2.37
N LEU A 261 -24.01 12.73 1.30
CA LEU A 261 -22.81 13.54 1.11
C LEU A 261 -23.00 14.97 1.61
N THR A 262 -24.18 15.50 1.44
CA THR A 262 -24.63 16.83 1.91
C THR A 262 -26.13 16.74 2.18
N ASP A 263 -26.76 17.80 2.65
CA ASP A 263 -28.22 17.82 2.86
C ASP A 263 -29.03 17.53 1.58
N THR A 264 -28.41 17.78 0.42
CA THR A 264 -29.09 17.71 -0.88
C THR A 264 -28.50 16.67 -1.83
N VAL A 265 -27.38 16.01 -1.50
CA VAL A 265 -26.67 15.07 -2.40
C VAL A 265 -26.41 13.76 -1.71
N ALA A 266 -26.68 12.66 -2.39
CA ALA A 266 -26.44 11.32 -1.92
C ALA A 266 -25.63 10.47 -2.92
N LEU A 267 -24.80 9.59 -2.39
CA LEU A 267 -24.11 8.53 -3.12
C LEU A 267 -24.79 7.19 -2.82
N SER A 268 -25.13 6.44 -3.86
CA SER A 268 -25.66 5.09 -3.76
C SER A 268 -24.74 4.10 -4.47
N GLN A 269 -24.54 2.92 -3.88
CA GLN A 269 -23.65 1.87 -4.39
C GLN A 269 -24.37 0.52 -4.47
N CYS A 270 -24.13 -0.23 -5.55
CA CYS A 270 -24.64 -1.60 -5.73
C CYS A 270 -23.45 -2.54 -5.93
N TRP A 271 -23.54 -3.69 -5.30
CA TRP A 271 -22.51 -4.72 -5.27
C TRP A 271 -23.06 -6.02 -5.87
N ASP A 272 -22.22 -6.78 -6.56
CA ASP A 272 -22.58 -8.13 -7.00
C ASP A 272 -22.40 -9.16 -5.87
N ALA A 273 -22.63 -10.41 -6.22
CA ALA A 273 -22.55 -11.52 -5.27
C ALA A 273 -21.11 -11.85 -4.84
N THR A 274 -20.10 -11.44 -5.60
CA THR A 274 -18.67 -11.61 -5.27
C THR A 274 -18.12 -10.46 -4.41
N GLY A 275 -18.91 -9.37 -4.26
CA GLY A 275 -18.49 -8.17 -3.52
C GLY A 275 -17.83 -7.11 -4.38
N ALA A 276 -17.89 -7.22 -5.71
CA ALA A 276 -17.42 -6.18 -6.61
C ALA A 276 -18.47 -5.07 -6.80
N LEU A 277 -18.03 -3.80 -6.88
CA LEU A 277 -18.90 -2.66 -7.07
C LEU A 277 -19.42 -2.61 -8.52
N THR A 278 -20.71 -2.82 -8.73
CA THR A 278 -21.30 -2.83 -10.08
C THR A 278 -21.86 -1.48 -10.51
N ARG A 279 -22.28 -0.66 -9.55
CA ARG A 279 -22.84 0.66 -9.83
C ARG A 279 -22.58 1.63 -8.70
N GLN A 280 -22.27 2.86 -9.08
CA GLN A 280 -22.13 4.00 -8.19
C GLN A 280 -22.93 5.17 -8.79
N THR A 281 -23.82 5.79 -8.01
CA THR A 281 -24.66 6.90 -8.45
C THR A 281 -24.55 8.04 -7.45
N VAL A 282 -24.29 9.25 -7.93
CA VAL A 282 -24.37 10.50 -7.17
C VAL A 282 -25.57 11.28 -7.68
N GLU A 283 -26.50 11.54 -6.78
CA GLU A 283 -27.81 12.14 -7.11
C GLU A 283 -28.06 13.35 -6.21
N ALA A 284 -28.42 14.48 -6.81
CA ALA A 284 -28.86 15.66 -6.10
C ALA A 284 -30.34 15.58 -5.73
N ALA A 285 -30.79 16.52 -4.88
CA ALA A 285 -32.18 16.69 -4.57
C ALA A 285 -33.01 16.79 -5.89
N HIS A 286 -34.20 16.19 -5.89
CA HIS A 286 -35.12 16.13 -7.05
C HIS A 286 -34.72 15.13 -8.15
N GLY A 287 -33.75 14.23 -7.91
CA GLY A 287 -33.42 13.14 -8.83
C GLY A 287 -32.49 13.54 -9.98
N GLU A 288 -31.78 14.65 -9.87
CA GLU A 288 -30.76 15.04 -10.83
C GLU A 288 -29.50 14.21 -10.64
N LEU A 289 -29.05 13.50 -11.68
CA LEU A 289 -27.85 12.71 -11.67
C LEU A 289 -26.63 13.61 -11.88
N LEU A 290 -25.78 13.73 -10.84
CA LEU A 290 -24.49 14.42 -10.92
C LEU A 290 -23.40 13.49 -11.47
N GLN A 291 -23.46 12.21 -11.09
CA GLN A 291 -22.57 11.17 -11.61
C GLN A 291 -23.27 9.81 -11.59
N HIS A 292 -22.99 9.00 -12.60
CA HIS A 292 -23.46 7.63 -12.67
C HIS A 292 -22.37 6.77 -13.30
N ARG A 293 -21.89 5.75 -12.56
CA ARG A 293 -20.88 4.81 -13.00
C ARG A 293 -21.41 3.39 -12.94
N THR A 294 -21.12 2.61 -13.98
CA THR A 294 -21.29 1.17 -13.96
C THR A 294 -19.98 0.50 -14.32
N TYR A 295 -19.73 -0.64 -13.70
CA TYR A 295 -18.48 -1.39 -13.82
C TYR A 295 -18.79 -2.79 -14.36
N ALA A 296 -17.92 -3.28 -15.25
CA ALA A 296 -17.91 -4.66 -15.71
C ALA A 296 -16.53 -5.28 -15.41
N TYR A 297 -16.55 -6.56 -15.08
CA TYR A 297 -15.37 -7.28 -14.63
C TYR A 297 -15.10 -8.52 -15.47
N ARG A 298 -13.84 -8.93 -15.57
CA ARG A 298 -13.41 -10.24 -16.02
C ARG A 298 -13.64 -11.25 -14.88
N PRO A 299 -13.76 -12.56 -15.15
CA PRO A 299 -13.98 -13.57 -14.09
C PRO A 299 -12.98 -13.60 -12.95
N ASP A 300 -11.76 -13.13 -13.17
CA ASP A 300 -10.69 -12.96 -12.17
C ASP A 300 -10.76 -11.63 -11.39
N GLY A 301 -11.84 -10.87 -11.55
CA GLY A 301 -12.12 -9.65 -10.79
C GLY A 301 -11.52 -8.36 -11.34
N TYR A 302 -10.77 -8.39 -12.44
CA TYR A 302 -10.25 -7.16 -13.05
C TYR A 302 -11.30 -6.41 -13.84
N VAL A 303 -11.30 -5.06 -13.72
CA VAL A 303 -12.23 -4.16 -14.43
C VAL A 303 -11.95 -4.19 -15.93
N THR A 304 -12.98 -4.41 -16.74
CA THR A 304 -12.91 -4.40 -18.21
C THR A 304 -13.67 -3.22 -18.86
N GLU A 305 -14.66 -2.65 -18.17
CA GLU A 305 -15.39 -1.48 -18.65
C GLU A 305 -15.87 -0.62 -17.48
N ILE A 306 -15.73 0.68 -17.63
CA ILE A 306 -16.39 1.70 -16.79
C ILE A 306 -17.21 2.59 -17.70
N ARG A 307 -18.53 2.65 -17.48
CA ARG A 307 -19.40 3.63 -18.12
C ARG A 307 -19.68 4.75 -17.15
N GLU A 308 -19.42 5.96 -17.57
CA GLU A 308 -19.45 7.13 -16.71
C GLU A 308 -20.26 8.25 -17.35
N LEU A 309 -21.17 8.85 -16.58
CA LEU A 309 -22.08 9.89 -17.07
C LEU A 309 -21.33 11.10 -17.65
N THR A 310 -20.31 11.56 -16.94
CA THR A 310 -19.63 12.84 -17.25
C THR A 310 -18.47 12.69 -18.25
N SER A 311 -17.82 11.53 -18.30
CA SER A 311 -16.63 11.31 -19.15
C SER A 311 -16.80 10.20 -20.20
N GLY A 312 -17.97 9.54 -20.23
CA GLY A 312 -18.30 8.50 -21.19
C GLY A 312 -17.75 7.12 -20.80
N THR A 313 -17.65 6.24 -21.79
CA THR A 313 -17.23 4.85 -21.56
C THR A 313 -15.73 4.71 -21.73
N ARG A 314 -15.10 4.03 -20.76
CA ARG A 314 -13.70 3.52 -20.86
C ARG A 314 -13.75 1.99 -20.90
N ARG A 315 -13.03 1.39 -21.87
CA ARG A 315 -12.82 -0.06 -21.98
C ARG A 315 -11.35 -0.36 -21.81
N PHE A 316 -11.09 -1.47 -21.15
CA PHE A 316 -9.73 -1.89 -20.78
C PHE A 316 -9.46 -3.28 -21.36
N ASP A 317 -8.44 -3.39 -22.22
CA ASP A 317 -7.89 -4.66 -22.63
C ASP A 317 -6.82 -5.07 -21.63
N LEU A 318 -6.82 -6.34 -21.23
CA LEU A 318 -5.96 -6.88 -20.18
C LEU A 318 -5.15 -8.05 -20.73
N ASP A 319 -3.88 -8.15 -20.35
CA ASP A 319 -3.09 -9.35 -20.59
C ASP A 319 -3.48 -10.51 -19.64
N LYS A 320 -2.77 -11.62 -19.74
CA LYS A 320 -2.97 -12.79 -18.88
C LYS A 320 -2.60 -12.55 -17.42
N MET A 321 -1.73 -11.57 -17.15
CA MET A 321 -1.34 -11.19 -15.79
C MET A 321 -2.32 -10.20 -15.15
N GLY A 322 -3.35 -9.73 -15.88
CA GLY A 322 -4.27 -8.70 -15.41
C GLY A 322 -3.75 -7.26 -15.57
N ARG A 323 -2.61 -7.06 -16.27
CA ARG A 323 -2.09 -5.73 -16.56
C ARG A 323 -2.86 -5.12 -17.73
N VAL A 324 -3.20 -3.83 -17.64
CA VAL A 324 -3.92 -3.13 -18.71
C VAL A 324 -2.97 -2.88 -19.89
N THR A 325 -3.36 -3.33 -21.08
CA THR A 325 -2.60 -3.15 -22.33
C THR A 325 -3.18 -2.05 -23.22
N SER A 326 -4.46 -1.73 -23.06
CA SER A 326 -5.14 -0.67 -23.81
C SER A 326 -6.26 -0.05 -22.98
N VAL A 327 -6.42 1.27 -23.11
CA VAL A 327 -7.59 2.00 -22.65
C VAL A 327 -8.25 2.66 -23.85
N GLN A 328 -9.52 2.37 -24.09
CA GLN A 328 -10.33 3.00 -25.12
C GLN A 328 -11.35 3.90 -24.42
N ALA A 329 -11.19 5.21 -24.53
CA ALA A 329 -12.04 6.21 -23.94
C ALA A 329 -12.69 7.10 -24.98
N HIS A 330 -13.68 7.90 -24.58
CA HIS A 330 -14.30 8.86 -25.50
C HIS A 330 -13.31 9.95 -25.91
N GLY A 331 -12.90 9.94 -27.17
CA GLY A 331 -11.99 10.94 -27.76
C GLY A 331 -10.48 10.71 -27.53
N TRP A 332 -10.08 9.63 -26.84
CA TRP A 332 -8.67 9.31 -26.64
C TRP A 332 -8.43 7.83 -26.36
N THR A 333 -7.18 7.39 -26.52
CA THR A 333 -6.76 6.01 -26.24
C THR A 333 -5.43 6.00 -25.51
N GLU A 334 -5.17 4.92 -24.74
CA GLU A 334 -3.87 4.59 -24.17
C GLU A 334 -3.44 3.22 -24.67
N LYS A 335 -2.14 3.00 -24.80
CA LYS A 335 -1.55 1.71 -25.12
C LYS A 335 -0.33 1.45 -24.26
N TYR A 336 -0.23 0.24 -23.74
CA TYR A 336 0.84 -0.22 -22.88
C TYR A 336 1.33 -1.59 -23.32
N ALA A 337 2.64 -1.80 -23.25
CA ALA A 337 3.25 -3.13 -23.38
C ALA A 337 4.21 -3.35 -22.22
N TYR A 338 4.38 -4.61 -21.85
CA TYR A 338 5.23 -5.01 -20.73
C TYR A 338 6.24 -6.05 -21.19
N ASP A 339 7.44 -6.00 -20.61
CA ASP A 339 8.43 -7.09 -20.75
C ASP A 339 8.15 -8.20 -19.72
N THR A 340 8.93 -9.27 -19.80
CA THR A 340 8.78 -10.43 -18.90
C THR A 340 9.15 -10.15 -17.45
N ALA A 341 9.89 -9.07 -17.16
CA ALA A 341 10.17 -8.62 -15.79
C ALA A 341 9.10 -7.64 -15.26
N GLY A 342 8.03 -7.40 -16.02
CA GLY A 342 6.95 -6.49 -15.64
C GLY A 342 7.24 -5.01 -15.87
N ASN A 343 8.36 -4.65 -16.50
CA ASN A 343 8.61 -3.26 -16.89
C ASN A 343 7.71 -2.86 -18.06
N GLN A 344 7.19 -1.62 -18.05
CA GLN A 344 6.53 -1.09 -19.25
C GLN A 344 7.54 -0.87 -20.37
N SER A 345 7.51 -1.71 -21.40
CA SER A 345 8.39 -1.59 -22.59
C SER A 345 7.89 -0.55 -23.59
N HIS A 346 6.60 -0.22 -23.55
CA HIS A 346 5.98 0.81 -24.38
C HIS A 346 4.84 1.48 -23.64
N ALA A 347 4.65 2.80 -23.83
CA ALA A 347 3.45 3.51 -23.39
C ALA A 347 3.12 4.66 -24.36
N GLU A 348 1.83 4.73 -24.75
CA GLU A 348 1.23 5.86 -25.43
C GLU A 348 0.00 6.31 -24.65
N ALA A 349 -0.02 7.56 -24.22
CA ALA A 349 -1.17 8.11 -23.52
C ALA A 349 -1.25 9.62 -23.74
N PRO A 350 -2.47 10.22 -23.64
CA PRO A 350 -2.63 11.66 -23.73
C PRO A 350 -1.83 12.38 -22.63
N ALA A 351 -1.32 13.55 -22.95
CA ALA A 351 -0.50 14.37 -22.06
C ALA A 351 0.83 13.73 -21.60
N HIS A 352 1.16 12.50 -22.04
CA HIS A 352 2.45 11.90 -21.76
C HIS A 352 3.52 12.49 -22.64
N HIS A 353 4.45 13.20 -22.03
CA HIS A 353 5.65 13.70 -22.73
C HIS A 353 6.70 12.60 -22.96
N SER A 354 6.57 11.48 -22.26
CA SER A 354 7.44 10.29 -22.33
C SER A 354 6.82 9.16 -23.13
N SER A 355 5.87 9.48 -24.06
CA SER A 355 5.23 8.50 -24.96
C SER A 355 6.24 7.83 -25.89
N GLY A 356 6.04 6.54 -26.15
CA GLY A 356 6.79 5.70 -27.07
C GLY A 356 7.49 4.53 -26.40
N GLU A 357 8.50 4.00 -27.09
CA GLU A 357 9.32 2.89 -26.61
C GLU A 357 10.09 3.27 -25.34
N ARG A 358 10.21 2.30 -24.44
CA ARG A 358 10.95 2.41 -23.19
C ARG A 358 12.06 1.37 -23.13
N SER A 359 13.22 1.78 -22.66
CA SER A 359 14.32 0.87 -22.40
C SER A 359 14.70 0.85 -20.93
N HIS A 360 15.02 -0.32 -20.44
CA HIS A 360 15.40 -0.59 -19.05
C HIS A 360 16.77 -1.26 -19.01
N ASP A 361 17.44 -1.10 -17.89
CA ASP A 361 18.59 -1.87 -17.49
C ASP A 361 18.20 -2.62 -16.22
N GLY A 362 17.88 -3.91 -16.39
CA GLY A 362 17.18 -4.66 -15.36
C GLY A 362 15.81 -4.08 -15.03
N THR A 363 15.65 -3.60 -13.82
CA THR A 363 14.42 -2.95 -13.36
C THR A 363 14.50 -1.42 -13.44
N LEU A 364 15.64 -0.82 -13.80
CA LEU A 364 15.82 0.63 -13.86
C LEU A 364 15.53 1.17 -15.26
N ILE A 365 14.64 2.15 -15.34
CA ILE A 365 14.32 2.82 -16.61
C ILE A 365 15.52 3.68 -17.07
N ARG A 366 15.92 3.55 -18.33
CA ARG A 366 16.99 4.35 -18.96
C ARG A 366 16.42 5.39 -19.91
N ARG A 367 15.34 5.04 -20.59
CA ARG A 367 14.71 5.92 -21.56
C ARG A 367 13.22 5.65 -21.68
N ALA A 368 12.43 6.72 -21.85
CA ALA A 368 11.03 6.66 -22.25
C ALA A 368 10.78 7.74 -23.33
N GLY A 369 10.53 7.31 -24.57
CA GLY A 369 10.42 8.23 -25.70
C GLY A 369 11.65 9.13 -25.85
N ARG A 370 11.49 10.43 -25.61
CA ARG A 370 12.57 11.44 -25.65
C ARG A 370 13.14 11.84 -24.30
N THR A 371 12.75 11.16 -23.25
CA THR A 371 13.21 11.39 -21.88
C THR A 371 14.24 10.30 -21.51
N THR A 372 15.38 10.70 -20.95
CA THR A 372 16.41 9.81 -20.40
C THR A 372 16.46 9.93 -18.89
N TYR A 373 16.87 8.86 -18.22
CA TYR A 373 16.89 8.70 -16.77
C TYR A 373 18.26 8.18 -16.35
N GLU A 374 18.85 8.83 -15.34
CA GLU A 374 20.13 8.45 -14.74
C GLU A 374 19.92 8.11 -13.27
N HIS A 375 20.44 6.97 -12.86
CA HIS A 375 20.34 6.47 -11.48
C HIS A 375 21.72 6.40 -10.83
N ASP A 376 21.76 6.55 -9.52
CA ASP A 376 22.97 6.26 -8.74
C ASP A 376 23.19 4.76 -8.53
N ALA A 377 24.24 4.38 -7.78
CA ALA A 377 24.57 2.98 -7.55
C ALA A 377 23.55 2.25 -6.64
N ALA A 378 22.74 2.98 -5.86
CA ALA A 378 21.64 2.42 -5.07
C ALA A 378 20.34 2.31 -5.88
N GLY A 379 20.34 2.64 -7.18
CA GLY A 379 19.16 2.55 -8.05
C GLY A 379 18.20 3.73 -7.92
N ARG A 380 18.55 4.80 -7.20
CA ARG A 380 17.72 5.98 -7.01
C ARG A 380 17.86 6.91 -8.22
N LEU A 381 16.75 7.45 -8.73
CA LEU A 381 16.78 8.41 -9.84
C LEU A 381 17.41 9.71 -9.40
N ILE A 382 18.53 10.11 -10.06
CA ILE A 382 19.24 11.37 -9.75
C ILE A 382 19.04 12.44 -10.83
N ARG A 383 18.69 12.03 -12.08
CA ARG A 383 18.47 12.97 -13.17
C ARG A 383 17.45 12.45 -14.18
N LYS A 384 16.51 13.33 -14.57
CA LYS A 384 15.55 13.13 -15.67
C LYS A 384 15.78 14.23 -16.70
N THR A 385 16.11 13.87 -17.95
CA THR A 385 16.36 14.85 -19.02
C THR A 385 15.43 14.60 -20.20
N ARG A 386 14.61 15.59 -20.53
CA ARG A 386 13.65 15.56 -21.64
C ARG A 386 14.14 16.42 -22.80
N LYS A 387 14.28 15.83 -23.97
CA LYS A 387 14.62 16.55 -25.21
C LYS A 387 13.33 17.04 -25.90
N LEU A 388 13.22 18.36 -26.09
CA LEU A 388 12.09 18.98 -26.77
C LEU A 388 12.23 18.89 -28.30
N LEU A 389 11.13 19.16 -29.04
CA LEU A 389 11.11 19.16 -30.50
C LEU A 389 12.04 20.21 -31.13
N ASN A 390 12.22 21.33 -30.44
CA ASN A 390 13.10 22.43 -30.85
C ASN A 390 14.61 22.19 -30.54
N GLY A 391 14.94 20.98 -30.01
CA GLY A 391 16.30 20.62 -29.62
C GLY A 391 16.73 21.06 -28.22
N GLN A 392 15.97 21.90 -27.53
CA GLN A 392 16.25 22.26 -26.14
C GLN A 392 16.01 21.06 -25.21
N THR A 393 16.62 21.11 -24.03
CA THR A 393 16.44 20.10 -22.99
C THR A 393 15.77 20.71 -21.76
N ARG A 394 14.96 19.90 -21.09
CA ARG A 394 14.43 20.16 -19.75
C ARG A 394 15.00 19.11 -18.80
N THR A 395 15.65 19.56 -17.75
CA THR A 395 16.32 18.66 -16.80
C THR A 395 15.75 18.85 -15.40
N TRP A 396 15.48 17.75 -14.73
CA TRP A 396 15.18 17.63 -13.30
C TRP A 396 16.34 16.91 -12.65
N THR A 397 16.74 17.33 -11.46
CA THR A 397 17.72 16.64 -10.62
C THR A 397 17.15 16.36 -9.26
N TYR A 398 17.59 15.28 -8.64
CA TYR A 398 17.07 14.77 -7.38
C TYR A 398 18.22 14.39 -6.46
N THR A 399 18.11 14.71 -5.16
CA THR A 399 19.11 14.38 -4.15
C THR A 399 18.44 13.57 -3.04
N TRP A 400 19.11 12.53 -2.61
CA TRP A 400 18.60 11.55 -1.64
C TRP A 400 19.48 11.51 -0.39
N ASN A 401 18.89 11.13 0.75
CA ASN A 401 19.64 10.81 1.96
C ASN A 401 19.88 9.28 2.08
N ALA A 402 20.58 8.86 3.13
CA ALA A 402 20.90 7.46 3.39
C ALA A 402 19.68 6.55 3.66
N GLU A 403 18.50 7.11 3.92
CA GLU A 403 17.23 6.41 4.08
C GLU A 403 16.40 6.37 2.79
N ASP A 404 17.00 6.70 1.62
CA ASP A 404 16.36 6.80 0.31
C ASP A 404 15.21 7.80 0.24
N ARG A 405 15.25 8.86 1.09
CA ARG A 405 14.27 9.95 1.06
C ARG A 405 14.75 11.08 0.18
N LEU A 406 13.85 11.63 -0.65
CA LEU A 406 14.14 12.78 -1.49
C LEU A 406 14.31 14.04 -0.62
N VAL A 407 15.53 14.58 -0.54
CA VAL A 407 15.81 15.78 0.26
C VAL A 407 15.77 17.05 -0.57
N SER A 408 16.11 17.00 -1.88
CA SER A 408 15.88 18.12 -2.77
C SER A 408 15.56 17.70 -4.19
N ALA A 409 14.86 18.57 -4.92
CA ALA A 409 14.60 18.44 -6.35
C ALA A 409 14.75 19.81 -7.02
N THR A 410 15.46 19.83 -8.16
CA THR A 410 15.55 21.04 -9.01
C THR A 410 14.72 20.79 -10.27
N ASN A 411 13.83 21.71 -10.60
CA ASN A 411 12.99 21.64 -11.78
C ASN A 411 13.69 22.28 -13.01
N PRO A 412 13.14 22.15 -14.23
CA PRO A 412 13.77 22.71 -15.44
C PRO A 412 13.86 24.25 -15.51
N SER A 413 13.17 24.99 -14.65
CA SER A 413 13.32 26.44 -14.53
C SER A 413 14.49 26.83 -13.62
N GLY A 414 15.14 25.83 -12.99
CA GLY A 414 16.24 26.05 -12.04
C GLY A 414 15.76 26.34 -10.62
N GLU A 415 14.45 26.18 -10.35
CA GLU A 415 13.90 26.31 -9.02
C GLU A 415 14.21 25.06 -8.20
N GLU A 416 14.77 25.27 -7.01
CA GLU A 416 15.09 24.19 -6.08
C GLU A 416 14.03 24.10 -4.98
N TRP A 417 13.65 22.85 -4.68
CA TRP A 417 12.69 22.50 -3.64
C TRP A 417 13.37 21.58 -2.64
N HIS A 418 13.15 21.83 -1.34
CA HIS A 418 13.69 21.04 -0.24
C HIS A 418 12.56 20.37 0.53
N TYR A 419 12.78 19.12 0.95
CA TYR A 419 11.81 18.31 1.67
C TYR A 419 12.37 17.92 3.03
N SER A 420 11.57 18.05 4.09
CA SER A 420 11.95 17.66 5.44
C SER A 420 11.05 16.55 5.95
N TYR A 421 11.63 15.65 6.72
CA TYR A 421 10.95 14.45 7.22
C TYR A 421 11.07 14.35 8.73
N ASP A 422 10.01 13.86 9.39
CA ASP A 422 10.08 13.49 10.79
C ASP A 422 10.80 12.14 11.00
N PRO A 423 11.13 11.79 12.24
CA PRO A 423 11.79 10.52 12.56
C PRO A 423 11.01 9.25 12.17
N LEU A 424 9.70 9.36 11.90
CA LEU A 424 8.87 8.25 11.42
C LEU A 424 8.83 8.16 9.90
N GLY A 425 9.54 9.09 9.21
CA GLY A 425 9.68 9.10 7.76
C GLY A 425 8.60 9.83 7.01
N ARG A 426 7.72 10.53 7.70
CA ARG A 426 6.66 11.32 7.07
C ARG A 426 7.19 12.68 6.66
N ARG A 427 6.88 13.11 5.46
CA ARG A 427 7.22 14.44 4.99
C ARG A 427 6.44 15.51 5.76
N ILE A 428 7.12 16.35 6.51
CA ILE A 428 6.50 17.40 7.34
C ILE A 428 6.51 18.76 6.67
N SER A 429 7.38 18.98 5.69
CA SER A 429 7.36 20.21 4.90
C SER A 429 7.97 20.05 3.51
N LYS A 430 7.59 20.96 2.63
CA LYS A 430 8.30 21.27 1.40
C LYS A 430 8.53 22.78 1.30
N THR A 431 9.76 23.19 0.99
CA THR A 431 10.16 24.59 0.87
C THR A 431 10.65 24.83 -0.55
N GLY A 432 10.01 25.76 -1.23
CA GLY A 432 10.35 26.18 -2.58
C GLY A 432 11.08 27.53 -2.63
N PRO A 433 11.17 28.14 -3.80
CA PRO A 433 11.77 29.46 -3.97
C PRO A 433 11.20 30.51 -3.02
N GLU A 434 12.03 31.48 -2.63
CA GLU A 434 11.68 32.56 -1.68
C GLU A 434 11.29 32.03 -0.28
N ASP A 435 11.83 30.86 0.12
CA ASP A 435 11.57 30.19 1.39
C ASP A 435 10.07 29.92 1.66
N ARG A 436 9.29 29.79 0.59
CA ARG A 436 7.86 29.50 0.69
C ARG A 436 7.66 28.06 1.12
N THR A 437 7.26 27.87 2.38
CA THR A 437 7.10 26.55 2.99
C THR A 437 5.64 26.14 3.08
N THR A 438 5.34 24.97 2.54
CA THR A 438 4.09 24.22 2.80
C THR A 438 4.38 23.19 3.89
N ALA A 439 3.58 23.19 4.94
CA ALA A 439 3.72 22.26 6.06
C ALA A 439 2.62 21.19 6.04
N PHE A 440 2.96 19.98 6.48
CA PHE A 440 2.09 18.81 6.48
C PHE A 440 1.89 18.27 7.90
N VAL A 441 0.69 17.75 8.16
CA VAL A 441 0.32 17.07 9.40
C VAL A 441 -0.24 15.69 9.08
N TRP A 442 0.11 14.74 9.90
CA TRP A 442 -0.24 13.33 9.72
C TRP A 442 -1.11 12.81 10.85
N ASP A 443 -1.96 11.86 10.52
CA ASP A 443 -2.70 10.99 11.44
C ASP A 443 -2.22 9.56 11.16
N GLY A 444 -1.21 9.10 11.91
CA GLY A 444 -0.48 7.88 11.59
C GLY A 444 0.19 7.99 10.22
N THR A 445 -0.24 7.15 9.26
CA THR A 445 0.28 7.17 7.87
C THR A 445 -0.58 7.99 6.91
N ARG A 446 -1.63 8.67 7.38
CA ARG A 446 -2.54 9.47 6.55
C ARG A 446 -2.18 10.95 6.62
N LEU A 447 -1.97 11.56 5.47
CA LEU A 447 -1.84 13.01 5.39
C LEU A 447 -3.20 13.65 5.73
N THR A 448 -3.26 14.36 6.84
CA THR A 448 -4.53 14.89 7.33
C THR A 448 -4.70 16.38 7.18
N GLU A 449 -3.60 17.14 7.15
CA GLU A 449 -3.64 18.60 7.00
C GLU A 449 -2.44 19.11 6.22
N GLU A 450 -2.69 20.07 5.35
CA GLU A 450 -1.70 20.88 4.64
C GLU A 450 -1.89 22.34 5.04
N SER A 451 -0.81 23.05 5.29
CA SER A 451 -0.82 24.49 5.52
C SER A 451 0.09 25.17 4.51
N ALA A 452 -0.49 25.96 3.62
CA ALA A 452 0.22 26.68 2.58
C ALA A 452 0.87 27.98 3.13
N PRO A 453 1.87 28.56 2.42
CA PRO A 453 2.57 29.78 2.84
C PRO A 453 1.67 31.01 3.00
N ASP A 454 0.53 31.07 2.31
CA ASP A 454 -0.46 32.15 2.40
C ASP A 454 -1.42 32.00 3.59
N GLY A 455 -1.25 30.94 4.40
CA GLY A 455 -2.08 30.63 5.56
C GLY A 455 -3.34 29.82 5.22
N THR A 456 -3.55 29.48 3.96
CA THR A 456 -4.62 28.56 3.56
C THR A 456 -4.32 27.17 4.12
N THR A 457 -5.36 26.48 4.63
CA THR A 457 -5.25 25.08 5.07
C THR A 457 -6.24 24.18 4.34
N LEU A 458 -5.76 22.98 3.98
CA LEU A 458 -6.58 21.87 3.50
C LEU A 458 -6.56 20.76 4.55
N THR A 459 -7.72 20.25 4.90
CA THR A 459 -7.82 19.11 5.83
C THR A 459 -8.64 18.00 5.19
N TRP A 460 -8.22 16.76 5.38
CA TRP A 460 -8.89 15.58 4.84
C TRP A 460 -9.37 14.65 5.94
N ASP A 461 -10.55 14.12 5.72
CA ASP A 461 -11.13 13.05 6.53
C ASP A 461 -11.22 11.77 5.71
N TYR A 462 -10.82 10.66 6.33
CA TYR A 462 -10.75 9.34 5.69
C TYR A 462 -11.74 8.36 6.31
N ALA A 463 -12.16 7.39 5.54
CA ALA A 463 -12.91 6.25 6.09
C ALA A 463 -12.05 5.53 7.14
N PRO A 464 -12.62 5.17 8.30
CA PRO A 464 -11.88 4.54 9.39
C PRO A 464 -11.06 3.33 8.92
N GLY A 465 -9.79 3.26 9.33
CA GLY A 465 -8.88 2.18 8.98
C GLY A 465 -8.40 2.14 7.52
N THR A 466 -8.72 3.13 6.68
CA THR A 466 -8.38 3.14 5.26
C THR A 466 -7.67 4.44 4.83
N HIS A 467 -7.13 4.46 3.60
CA HIS A 467 -6.62 5.67 2.93
C HIS A 467 -7.64 6.27 1.94
N ARG A 468 -8.93 5.86 1.99
CA ARG A 468 -10.01 6.41 1.17
C ARG A 468 -10.51 7.73 1.75
N PRO A 469 -10.27 8.88 1.11
CA PRO A 469 -10.75 10.17 1.60
C PRO A 469 -12.26 10.30 1.40
N LEU A 470 -12.92 10.97 2.33
CA LEU A 470 -14.37 11.17 2.37
C LEU A 470 -14.76 12.63 2.25
N ALA A 471 -13.93 13.52 2.78
CA ALA A 471 -14.17 14.95 2.78
C ALA A 471 -12.85 15.74 2.69
N GLN A 472 -12.94 16.91 2.08
CA GLN A 472 -11.92 17.96 2.12
C GLN A 472 -12.51 19.22 2.69
N THR A 473 -11.85 19.83 3.66
CA THR A 473 -12.23 21.11 4.23
C THR A 473 -11.15 22.15 3.94
N ASN A 474 -11.53 23.23 3.31
CA ASN A 474 -10.65 24.36 2.99
C ASN A 474 -10.89 25.47 4.00
N ARG A 475 -9.80 26.01 4.56
CA ARG A 475 -9.82 27.26 5.35
C ARG A 475 -8.91 28.27 4.68
N ASP A 476 -9.48 29.38 4.26
CA ASP A 476 -8.78 30.53 3.73
C ASP A 476 -8.87 31.65 4.79
N PRO A 477 -7.76 32.26 5.24
CA PRO A 477 -7.79 33.37 6.19
C PRO A 477 -8.62 34.55 5.74
N LEU A 478 -8.82 34.71 4.44
CA LEU A 478 -9.61 35.80 3.83
C LEU A 478 -11.10 35.48 3.71
N VAL A 479 -11.49 34.23 3.88
CA VAL A 479 -12.86 33.75 3.77
C VAL A 479 -13.43 33.42 5.16
N ARG A 480 -14.65 33.85 5.42
CA ARG A 480 -15.30 33.59 6.70
C ARG A 480 -15.75 32.13 6.82
N GLY A 481 -15.09 31.38 7.68
CA GLY A 481 -15.42 30.00 8.03
C GLY A 481 -14.84 28.95 7.06
N PRO A 482 -14.87 27.68 7.47
CA PRO A 482 -14.40 26.55 6.65
C PRO A 482 -15.37 26.28 5.48
N VAL A 483 -14.81 25.83 4.35
CA VAL A 483 -15.57 25.40 3.18
C VAL A 483 -15.42 23.89 3.03
N PHE A 484 -16.51 23.18 3.24
CA PHE A 484 -16.58 21.72 3.15
C PHE A 484 -16.83 21.26 1.73
N HIS A 485 -16.18 20.18 1.32
CA HIS A 485 -16.45 19.44 0.09
C HIS A 485 -16.53 17.96 0.39
N ALA A 486 -17.61 17.31 -0.04
CA ALA A 486 -17.69 15.86 -0.02
C ALA A 486 -16.84 15.27 -1.15
N ILE A 487 -16.09 14.20 -0.84
CA ILE A 487 -15.26 13.50 -1.83
C ILE A 487 -15.99 12.26 -2.34
N VAL A 488 -16.10 12.16 -3.66
CA VAL A 488 -16.44 10.93 -4.36
C VAL A 488 -15.15 10.28 -4.84
N THR A 489 -15.06 8.96 -4.69
CA THR A 489 -13.88 8.18 -5.09
C THR A 489 -14.26 7.11 -6.11
N ASP A 490 -13.27 6.63 -6.87
CA ASP A 490 -13.38 5.41 -7.66
C ASP A 490 -13.36 4.14 -6.78
N THR A 491 -13.30 2.97 -7.44
CA THR A 491 -13.31 1.64 -6.78
C THR A 491 -12.13 1.40 -5.84
N VAL A 492 -10.99 2.01 -6.11
CA VAL A 492 -9.76 1.84 -5.30
C VAL A 492 -9.59 2.94 -4.25
N GLY A 493 -10.43 3.98 -4.29
CA GLY A 493 -10.39 5.08 -3.33
C GLY A 493 -9.69 6.35 -3.81
N THR A 494 -9.39 6.47 -5.11
CA THR A 494 -8.85 7.69 -5.72
C THR A 494 -9.94 8.76 -5.81
N PRO A 495 -9.70 10.01 -5.36
CA PRO A 495 -10.66 11.11 -5.52
C PRO A 495 -10.99 11.38 -6.98
N THR A 496 -12.26 11.44 -7.30
CA THR A 496 -12.77 11.71 -8.64
C THR A 496 -13.57 13.00 -8.73
N GLU A 497 -14.35 13.35 -7.72
CA GLU A 497 -15.09 14.61 -7.63
C GLU A 497 -15.01 15.21 -6.22
N LEU A 498 -15.01 16.55 -6.15
CA LEU A 498 -15.36 17.33 -4.97
C LEU A 498 -16.71 17.99 -5.20
N LEU A 499 -17.63 17.79 -4.26
CA LEU A 499 -18.99 18.33 -4.29
C LEU A 499 -19.18 19.36 -3.19
N THR A 500 -19.75 20.50 -3.53
CA THR A 500 -20.14 21.55 -2.58
C THR A 500 -21.36 21.13 -1.75
N PRO A 501 -21.65 21.76 -0.60
CA PRO A 501 -22.81 21.44 0.21
C PRO A 501 -24.17 21.60 -0.50
N ASP A 502 -24.27 22.48 -1.48
CA ASP A 502 -25.47 22.69 -2.31
C ASP A 502 -25.54 21.76 -3.54
N GLY A 503 -24.56 20.85 -3.70
CA GLY A 503 -24.53 19.83 -4.74
C GLY A 503 -23.79 20.24 -6.02
N GLY A 504 -23.15 21.40 -6.03
CA GLY A 504 -22.32 21.82 -7.15
C GLY A 504 -21.04 20.96 -7.28
N LEU A 505 -20.60 20.74 -8.52
CA LEU A 505 -19.29 20.13 -8.81
C LEU A 505 -18.20 21.21 -8.67
N ALA A 506 -17.38 21.12 -7.62
CA ALA A 506 -16.31 22.07 -7.35
C ALA A 506 -14.99 21.70 -8.04
N TRP A 507 -14.75 20.40 -8.23
CA TRP A 507 -13.56 19.86 -8.88
C TRP A 507 -13.83 18.46 -9.42
N GLN A 508 -13.21 18.10 -10.54
CA GLN A 508 -13.25 16.76 -11.13
C GLN A 508 -11.86 16.33 -11.57
N SER A 509 -11.45 15.14 -11.14
CA SER A 509 -10.23 14.49 -11.62
C SER A 509 -10.42 13.93 -13.01
N ARG A 510 -9.47 14.21 -13.91
CA ARG A 510 -9.31 13.51 -15.18
C ARG A 510 -7.85 13.11 -15.34
N THR A 511 -7.60 11.82 -15.39
CA THR A 511 -6.26 11.26 -15.49
C THR A 511 -6.21 10.12 -16.48
N THR A 512 -5.01 9.84 -16.98
CA THR A 512 -4.70 8.55 -17.63
C THR A 512 -4.79 7.40 -16.63
N LEU A 513 -4.69 6.16 -17.08
CA LEU A 513 -4.69 4.96 -16.25
C LEU A 513 -3.72 5.07 -15.06
N TRP A 514 -2.52 5.59 -15.28
CA TRP A 514 -1.45 5.69 -14.29
C TRP A 514 -1.38 7.03 -13.57
N GLY A 515 -2.43 7.84 -13.67
CA GLY A 515 -2.58 9.06 -12.88
C GLY A 515 -1.98 10.32 -13.48
N THR A 516 -1.49 10.31 -14.74
CA THR A 516 -1.07 11.55 -15.40
C THR A 516 -2.29 12.46 -15.62
N PRO A 517 -2.27 13.72 -15.13
CA PRO A 517 -3.39 14.63 -15.31
C PRO A 517 -3.66 14.94 -16.79
N LEU A 518 -4.92 14.87 -17.18
CA LEU A 518 -5.39 15.35 -18.47
C LEU A 518 -5.78 16.83 -18.38
N PRO A 519 -5.65 17.60 -19.48
CA PRO A 519 -6.06 18.99 -19.50
C PRO A 519 -7.54 19.14 -19.11
N THR A 520 -7.80 19.98 -18.10
CA THR A 520 -9.13 20.39 -17.66
C THR A 520 -9.20 21.90 -17.66
N PRO A 521 -10.40 22.50 -17.73
CA PRO A 521 -10.57 23.93 -17.44
C PRO A 521 -9.97 24.25 -16.05
N PRO A 522 -9.46 25.45 -15.83
CA PRO A 522 -8.93 25.81 -14.51
C PRO A 522 -10.05 25.80 -13.48
N ASP A 523 -9.92 24.97 -12.47
CA ASP A 523 -10.81 24.93 -11.31
C ASP A 523 -10.36 25.97 -10.27
N THR A 524 -11.32 26.50 -9.51
CA THR A 524 -11.05 27.43 -8.40
C THR A 524 -10.58 26.69 -7.14
N ILE A 525 -10.86 25.37 -7.08
CA ILE A 525 -10.56 24.49 -5.96
C ILE A 525 -9.75 23.31 -6.50
N THR A 526 -8.78 22.86 -5.73
CA THR A 526 -7.92 21.74 -6.11
C THR A 526 -7.98 20.63 -5.05
N CYS A 527 -7.83 19.38 -5.51
CA CYS A 527 -7.53 18.24 -4.65
C CYS A 527 -6.15 17.71 -5.00
N PRO A 528 -5.16 17.80 -4.10
CA PRO A 528 -3.82 17.29 -4.37
C PRO A 528 -3.70 15.77 -4.18
N LEU A 529 -4.69 15.11 -3.57
CA LEU A 529 -4.68 13.65 -3.39
C LEU A 529 -4.78 12.95 -4.75
N ARG A 530 -4.07 11.81 -4.86
CA ARG A 530 -4.03 10.96 -6.07
C ARG A 530 -4.47 9.55 -5.69
N PHE A 531 -3.79 8.50 -6.17
CA PHE A 531 -4.04 7.16 -5.68
C PHE A 531 -3.94 7.13 -4.14
N PRO A 532 -4.65 6.22 -3.45
CA PRO A 532 -4.62 6.18 -1.99
C PRO A 532 -3.20 6.26 -1.43
N GLY A 533 -2.98 7.17 -0.48
CA GLY A 533 -1.66 7.47 0.09
C GLY A 533 -0.82 8.50 -0.67
N GLN A 534 -1.21 8.89 -1.89
CA GLN A 534 -0.43 9.80 -2.73
C GLN A 534 -0.87 11.26 -2.62
N TYR A 535 0.13 12.14 -2.61
CA TYR A 535 0.00 13.58 -2.68
C TYR A 535 0.79 14.14 -3.86
N ALA A 536 0.15 14.89 -4.76
CA ALA A 536 0.76 15.45 -5.96
C ALA A 536 1.65 16.65 -5.66
N ASP A 537 2.86 16.63 -6.22
CA ASP A 537 3.83 17.72 -6.18
C ASP A 537 3.92 18.38 -7.56
N PRO A 538 3.21 19.50 -7.81
CA PRO A 538 3.15 20.12 -9.12
C PRO A 538 4.51 20.64 -9.61
N GLU A 539 5.41 20.98 -8.72
CA GLU A 539 6.76 21.47 -9.01
C GLU A 539 7.65 20.42 -9.72
N THR A 540 7.43 19.15 -9.42
CA THR A 540 8.18 18.02 -10.02
C THR A 540 7.35 17.20 -10.99
N GLY A 541 6.02 17.24 -10.85
CA GLY A 541 5.08 16.36 -11.53
C GLY A 541 5.04 14.94 -10.93
N LEU A 542 5.64 14.75 -9.76
CA LEU A 542 5.64 13.49 -9.02
C LEU A 542 4.49 13.42 -8.01
N SER A 543 4.24 12.24 -7.48
CA SER A 543 3.39 12.05 -6.30
C SER A 543 4.22 11.52 -5.14
N TYR A 544 4.21 12.23 -4.01
CA TYR A 544 4.77 11.72 -2.76
C TYR A 544 3.87 10.60 -2.22
N ASN A 545 4.44 9.47 -1.89
CA ASN A 545 3.74 8.27 -1.42
C ASN A 545 4.44 7.66 -0.21
N TYR A 546 4.50 8.39 0.89
CA TYR A 546 5.11 8.07 2.18
C TYR A 546 6.60 7.68 2.07
N PHE A 547 6.93 6.41 1.78
CA PHE A 547 8.31 5.94 1.68
C PHE A 547 8.97 6.26 0.33
N ARG A 548 8.18 6.44 -0.74
CA ARG A 548 8.70 6.62 -2.10
C ARG A 548 8.04 7.78 -2.84
N TYR A 549 8.60 8.13 -3.99
CA TYR A 549 8.01 9.09 -4.93
C TYR A 549 7.64 8.37 -6.23
N TYR A 550 6.42 8.61 -6.67
CA TYR A 550 5.82 7.98 -7.85
C TYR A 550 5.81 8.94 -9.05
N ASP A 551 6.28 8.46 -10.22
CA ASP A 551 6.17 9.19 -11.50
C ASP A 551 5.01 8.62 -12.33
N PRO A 552 3.88 9.36 -12.47
CA PRO A 552 2.71 8.90 -13.23
C PRO A 552 2.95 8.74 -14.74
N GLU A 553 3.96 9.41 -15.33
CA GLU A 553 4.31 9.23 -16.73
C GLU A 553 4.98 7.87 -17.00
N THR A 554 5.67 7.33 -16.02
CA THR A 554 6.38 6.05 -16.15
C THR A 554 5.72 4.91 -15.39
N ALA A 555 4.73 5.22 -14.56
CA ALA A 555 4.05 4.27 -13.66
C ALA A 555 5.01 3.57 -12.69
N ARG A 556 6.01 4.30 -12.18
CA ARG A 556 7.11 3.75 -11.40
C ARG A 556 7.46 4.64 -10.21
N TYR A 557 8.06 4.00 -9.23
CA TYR A 557 8.78 4.70 -8.17
C TYR A 557 10.18 5.12 -8.62
N LEU A 558 10.71 6.18 -8.00
CA LEU A 558 12.02 6.74 -8.30
C LEU A 558 13.16 5.97 -7.59
N THR A 559 12.80 5.15 -6.60
CA THR A 559 13.72 4.32 -5.81
C THR A 559 13.24 2.87 -5.82
N PRO A 560 14.12 1.87 -5.66
CA PRO A 560 13.71 0.51 -5.38
C PRO A 560 12.87 0.42 -4.10
N ASP A 561 12.13 -0.68 -3.95
CA ASP A 561 11.36 -0.95 -2.75
C ASP A 561 12.30 -1.24 -1.57
N PRO A 562 12.17 -0.57 -0.43
CA PRO A 562 13.01 -0.86 0.74
C PRO A 562 12.76 -2.26 1.33
N LEU A 563 11.67 -2.94 0.94
CA LEU A 563 11.36 -4.33 1.31
C LEU A 563 11.92 -5.35 0.30
N GLY A 564 12.65 -4.91 -0.73
CA GLY A 564 13.25 -5.77 -1.74
C GLY A 564 12.23 -6.51 -2.58
N LEU A 565 12.34 -7.85 -2.66
CA LEU A 565 11.45 -8.72 -3.46
C LEU A 565 10.19 -9.16 -2.72
N VAL A 566 10.05 -8.83 -1.43
CA VAL A 566 8.91 -9.31 -0.61
C VAL A 566 7.56 -8.86 -1.18
N PRO A 567 7.39 -7.58 -1.61
CA PRO A 567 6.10 -7.12 -2.11
C PRO A 567 5.82 -7.51 -3.56
N ALA A 568 6.82 -7.46 -4.42
CA ALA A 568 6.68 -7.72 -5.85
C ALA A 568 8.00 -8.13 -6.51
N PRO A 569 7.96 -8.91 -7.60
CA PRO A 569 9.16 -9.31 -8.32
C PRO A 569 9.93 -8.15 -8.97
N ASN A 570 9.27 -7.01 -9.20
CA ASN A 570 9.91 -5.80 -9.72
C ASN A 570 9.81 -4.68 -8.67
N PRO A 571 10.93 -4.34 -7.99
CA PRO A 571 10.92 -3.44 -6.84
C PRO A 571 10.67 -1.96 -7.17
N THR A 572 10.55 -1.59 -8.45
CA THR A 572 10.35 -0.20 -8.87
C THR A 572 8.98 0.08 -9.47
N THR A 573 8.14 -0.94 -9.71
CA THR A 573 6.78 -0.74 -10.22
C THR A 573 5.83 -0.29 -9.10
N TYR A 574 4.74 0.42 -9.45
CA TYR A 574 3.70 0.79 -8.51
C TYR A 574 2.88 -0.45 -8.13
N VAL A 575 1.86 -0.75 -8.91
CA VAL A 575 1.01 -1.94 -8.77
C VAL A 575 0.82 -2.59 -10.13
N LYS A 576 0.34 -3.81 -10.16
CA LYS A 576 0.09 -4.53 -11.40
C LYS A 576 -1.10 -3.93 -12.18
N ASN A 577 -2.16 -3.53 -11.47
CA ASN A 577 -3.36 -2.92 -12.07
C ASN A 577 -3.92 -1.81 -11.17
N ALA A 578 -3.79 -0.57 -11.60
CA ALA A 578 -4.22 0.62 -10.85
C ALA A 578 -5.76 0.78 -10.70
N LEU A 579 -6.57 -0.08 -11.34
CA LEU A 579 -8.03 -0.10 -11.18
C LEU A 579 -8.50 -1.02 -10.06
N SER A 580 -7.63 -1.89 -9.55
CA SER A 580 -7.96 -2.92 -8.56
C SER A 580 -6.97 -3.02 -7.39
N GLU A 581 -5.78 -2.45 -7.54
CA GLU A 581 -4.70 -2.54 -6.56
C GLU A 581 -4.23 -1.14 -6.14
N ILE A 582 -3.77 -1.02 -4.89
CA ILE A 582 -3.24 0.23 -4.32
C ILE A 582 -1.95 -0.04 -3.56
N ASP A 583 -1.12 0.98 -3.46
CA ASP A 583 0.05 0.99 -2.59
C ASP A 583 0.07 2.28 -1.76
N PRO A 584 -0.61 2.32 -0.61
CA PRO A 584 -0.78 3.55 0.16
C PRO A 584 0.49 4.07 0.81
N LEU A 585 1.51 3.23 0.97
CA LEU A 585 2.75 3.59 1.67
C LEU A 585 3.96 3.70 0.75
N GLY A 586 3.83 3.30 -0.52
CA GLY A 586 5.00 3.17 -1.37
C GLY A 586 5.88 1.97 -1.00
N LEU A 587 5.25 0.87 -0.57
CA LEU A 587 5.90 -0.40 -0.19
C LEU A 587 5.31 -1.56 -1.02
N ALA A 588 5.03 -1.31 -2.27
CA ALA A 588 4.37 -2.10 -3.31
C ALA A 588 3.48 -3.26 -2.86
N GLY A 589 2.26 -3.15 -3.15
CA GLY A 589 1.14 -4.02 -3.42
C GLY A 589 1.07 -5.46 -2.92
N CYS A 590 1.68 -5.81 -1.81
CA CYS A 590 1.41 -7.06 -1.12
C CYS A 590 1.63 -6.98 0.38
N GLY A 591 1.31 -5.86 1.00
CA GLY A 591 0.87 -5.94 2.37
C GLY A 591 -0.28 -6.95 2.39
N ILE A 592 -0.27 -7.87 3.34
CA ILE A 592 -1.38 -8.78 3.58
C ILE A 592 -2.64 -7.93 3.58
N ASP A 593 -3.50 -8.11 2.58
CA ASP A 593 -4.73 -7.33 2.47
C ASP A 593 -5.69 -7.75 3.60
N LEU A 594 -5.49 -7.13 4.74
CA LEU A 594 -6.32 -7.37 5.92
C LEU A 594 -7.76 -6.87 5.74
N SER A 595 -8.08 -6.17 4.65
CA SER A 595 -9.46 -5.84 4.31
C SER A 595 -10.24 -7.09 3.86
N LYS A 596 -9.54 -8.05 3.26
CA LYS A 596 -10.07 -9.36 2.88
C LYS A 596 -9.91 -10.42 3.97
N ALA A 597 -9.24 -10.07 5.07
CA ALA A 597 -9.02 -11.01 6.15
C ALA A 597 -10.32 -11.29 6.92
N THR A 598 -10.55 -12.54 7.24
CA THR A 598 -11.71 -12.99 8.02
C THR A 598 -11.57 -12.52 9.47
N PRO A 599 -12.51 -11.76 10.03
CA PRO A 599 -12.50 -11.38 11.44
C PRO A 599 -12.51 -12.62 12.33
N HIS A 600 -11.68 -12.62 13.36
CA HIS A 600 -11.56 -13.73 14.31
C HIS A 600 -11.46 -13.22 15.75
N SER A 601 -12.16 -13.88 16.66
CA SER A 601 -12.10 -13.60 18.10
C SER A 601 -11.42 -14.75 18.84
N GLY A 602 -10.65 -14.45 19.85
CA GLY A 602 -9.97 -15.44 20.67
C GLY A 602 -8.65 -15.95 20.08
N ARG A 603 -8.25 -17.19 20.41
CA ARG A 603 -7.00 -17.78 19.96
C ARG A 603 -7.11 -18.26 18.52
N PHE A 604 -6.14 -17.91 17.65
CA PHE A 604 -6.12 -18.42 16.28
C PHE A 604 -6.09 -19.95 16.26
N PRO A 605 -6.91 -20.60 15.41
CA PRO A 605 -6.91 -22.04 15.25
C PRO A 605 -5.60 -22.51 14.61
N LYS A 606 -5.25 -23.80 14.79
CA LYS A 606 -4.08 -24.39 14.14
C LYS A 606 -4.27 -24.63 12.65
N THR A 607 -5.51 -24.64 12.20
CA THR A 607 -5.91 -24.81 10.80
C THR A 607 -7.07 -23.88 10.49
N ALA A 608 -7.07 -23.29 9.29
CA ALA A 608 -8.14 -22.46 8.75
C ALA A 608 -8.37 -22.83 7.26
N ASN A 609 -9.04 -22.00 6.48
CA ASN A 609 -9.13 -22.23 5.04
C ASN A 609 -7.75 -22.01 4.39
N PRO A 610 -7.49 -22.68 3.25
CA PRO A 610 -6.28 -22.42 2.47
C PRO A 610 -6.10 -20.96 2.16
N ASP A 611 -4.85 -20.49 2.30
CA ASP A 611 -4.45 -19.09 2.08
C ASP A 611 -5.30 -18.06 2.84
N GLU A 612 -6.04 -18.51 3.84
CA GLU A 612 -6.87 -17.62 4.66
C GLU A 612 -5.98 -16.75 5.56
N ILE A 613 -6.40 -15.52 5.72
CA ILE A 613 -5.86 -14.62 6.72
C ILE A 613 -6.95 -14.40 7.76
N LEU A 614 -6.69 -14.83 8.99
CA LEU A 614 -7.53 -14.50 10.12
C LEU A 614 -6.97 -13.28 10.82
N VAL A 615 -7.80 -12.30 11.10
CA VAL A 615 -7.38 -11.05 11.75
C VAL A 615 -8.16 -10.83 13.04
N ARG A 616 -7.44 -10.51 14.11
CA ARG A 616 -8.02 -9.96 15.34
C ARG A 616 -7.88 -8.45 15.31
N ARG A 617 -8.99 -7.80 15.59
CA ARG A 617 -9.03 -6.35 15.73
C ARG A 617 -9.51 -5.98 17.13
N LYS A 618 -9.06 -4.84 17.62
CA LYS A 618 -9.75 -4.14 18.71
C LYS A 618 -11.07 -3.60 18.17
N ASP A 619 -11.92 -3.20 19.08
CA ASP A 619 -13.24 -2.64 18.73
C ASP A 619 -13.13 -1.32 17.92
N ASP A 620 -11.97 -0.68 17.94
CA ASP A 620 -11.66 0.50 17.11
C ASP A 620 -11.22 0.16 15.67
N GLY A 621 -11.25 -1.13 15.31
CA GLY A 621 -10.77 -1.62 14.04
C GLY A 621 -9.26 -1.84 13.96
N THR A 622 -8.50 -1.42 14.98
CA THR A 622 -7.04 -1.60 15.03
C THR A 622 -6.70 -3.09 15.04
N VAL A 623 -5.84 -3.50 14.14
CA VAL A 623 -5.36 -4.89 14.09
C VAL A 623 -4.45 -5.15 15.27
N THR A 624 -4.79 -6.15 16.09
CA THR A 624 -3.98 -6.58 17.24
C THR A 624 -3.09 -7.76 16.95
N ALA A 625 -3.55 -8.62 16.06
CA ALA A 625 -2.79 -9.75 15.55
C ALA A 625 -3.47 -10.29 14.31
N TYR A 626 -2.70 -10.98 13.48
CA TYR A 626 -3.27 -11.79 12.41
C TYR A 626 -2.51 -13.11 12.27
N ALA A 627 -3.15 -14.09 11.64
CA ALA A 627 -2.52 -15.36 11.29
C ALA A 627 -2.73 -15.63 9.81
N VAL A 628 -1.66 -16.01 9.14
CA VAL A 628 -1.66 -16.42 7.74
C VAL A 628 -1.60 -17.92 7.70
N TYR A 629 -2.41 -18.51 6.86
CA TYR A 629 -2.46 -19.94 6.65
C TYR A 629 -1.93 -20.25 5.25
N ASP A 630 -1.27 -21.39 5.12
CA ASP A 630 -0.76 -21.85 3.84
C ASP A 630 -1.87 -22.46 2.98
N ALA A 631 -1.51 -22.88 1.77
CA ALA A 631 -2.42 -23.53 0.84
C ALA A 631 -3.05 -24.82 1.39
N GLU A 632 -2.53 -25.40 2.47
CA GLU A 632 -3.11 -26.52 3.20
C GLU A 632 -4.00 -26.08 4.37
N GLY A 633 -4.18 -24.79 4.57
CA GLY A 633 -4.92 -24.22 5.69
C GLY A 633 -4.21 -24.43 7.05
N LYS A 634 -2.91 -24.74 7.07
CA LYS A 634 -2.13 -24.82 8.30
C LYS A 634 -1.48 -23.47 8.60
N THR A 635 -1.40 -23.10 9.86
CA THR A 635 -0.80 -21.83 10.24
C THR A 635 0.63 -21.72 9.71
N LEU A 636 0.87 -20.77 8.82
CA LEU A 636 2.20 -20.44 8.28
C LEU A 636 2.93 -19.50 9.23
N LYS A 637 2.28 -18.41 9.58
CA LYS A 637 2.80 -17.44 10.55
C LYS A 637 1.67 -16.77 11.32
N ARG A 638 2.00 -16.26 12.48
CA ARG A 638 1.15 -15.35 13.26
C ARG A 638 1.96 -14.11 13.57
N VAL A 639 1.37 -12.97 13.39
CA VAL A 639 1.95 -11.67 13.74
C VAL A 639 1.12 -11.07 14.87
N ASP A 640 1.75 -10.84 15.98
CA ASP A 640 1.17 -10.09 17.09
C ASP A 640 1.64 -8.64 16.97
N VAL A 641 0.73 -7.76 16.63
CA VAL A 641 0.99 -6.35 16.30
C VAL A 641 0.80 -5.47 17.54
N ASP A 642 -0.14 -5.87 18.42
CA ASP A 642 -0.46 -5.12 19.62
C ASP A 642 0.75 -5.05 20.55
N PRO A 643 1.28 -3.86 20.86
CA PRO A 643 2.38 -3.70 21.81
C PRO A 643 2.13 -4.34 23.17
N ASP A 644 0.85 -4.49 23.55
CA ASP A 644 0.42 -5.12 24.81
C ASP A 644 0.38 -6.66 24.75
N SER A 645 0.65 -7.26 23.58
CA SER A 645 0.76 -8.70 23.46
C SER A 645 1.92 -9.21 24.31
N LYS A 646 1.68 -10.32 25.03
CA LYS A 646 2.74 -10.92 25.88
C LYS A 646 3.97 -11.24 25.02
N PRO A 647 5.18 -10.85 25.47
CA PRO A 647 6.40 -11.21 24.78
C PRO A 647 6.51 -12.72 24.60
N HIS A 648 6.86 -13.17 23.41
CA HIS A 648 7.19 -14.57 23.15
C HIS A 648 8.70 -14.76 23.15
N ALA A 649 9.19 -15.64 24.02
CA ALA A 649 10.63 -15.90 24.20
C ALA A 649 11.48 -14.62 24.40
N GLY A 650 10.91 -13.60 25.05
CA GLY A 650 11.59 -12.33 25.32
C GLY A 650 11.54 -11.30 24.20
N ILE A 651 10.89 -11.60 23.07
CA ILE A 651 10.68 -10.63 21.98
C ILE A 651 9.33 -9.96 22.17
N PRO A 652 9.28 -8.62 22.37
CA PRO A 652 8.05 -7.87 22.49
C PRO A 652 7.33 -7.76 21.13
N ALA A 653 6.04 -7.44 21.14
CA ALA A 653 5.32 -7.07 19.92
C ALA A 653 5.78 -5.67 19.41
N PRO A 654 5.73 -5.44 18.09
CA PRO A 654 5.27 -6.38 17.08
C PRO A 654 6.28 -7.50 16.80
N HIS A 655 5.82 -8.74 16.86
CA HIS A 655 6.68 -9.90 16.58
C HIS A 655 5.95 -10.96 15.76
N VAL A 656 6.73 -11.78 15.06
CA VAL A 656 6.25 -12.87 14.22
C VAL A 656 6.58 -14.21 14.85
N LEU A 657 5.58 -15.05 14.93
CA LEU A 657 5.69 -16.47 15.27
C LEU A 657 5.52 -17.25 13.96
N GLU A 658 6.59 -17.87 13.50
CA GLU A 658 6.56 -18.74 12.32
C GLU A 658 6.44 -20.20 12.72
N THR A 659 5.94 -21.03 11.82
CA THR A 659 5.87 -22.46 12.01
C THR A 659 6.91 -23.16 11.15
N GLU A 660 7.43 -24.29 11.66
CA GLU A 660 8.27 -25.21 10.90
C GLU A 660 7.48 -26.48 10.59
N LYS A 661 7.64 -26.98 9.37
CA LYS A 661 7.03 -28.25 8.93
C LYS A 661 7.88 -29.41 9.44
N HIS A 662 7.25 -30.38 10.06
CA HIS A 662 7.87 -31.62 10.54
C HIS A 662 7.07 -32.82 10.06
N VAL A 663 7.75 -33.93 9.82
CA VAL A 663 7.13 -35.21 9.52
C VAL A 663 7.34 -36.13 10.72
N ASN A 664 6.28 -36.76 11.19
CA ASN A 664 6.38 -37.77 12.23
C ASN A 664 7.07 -39.03 11.64
N PRO A 665 8.28 -39.40 12.10
CA PRO A 665 9.02 -40.51 11.50
C PRO A 665 8.37 -41.86 11.70
N LYS A 666 7.34 -41.97 12.56
CA LYS A 666 6.61 -43.24 12.83
C LYS A 666 5.29 -43.35 12.07
N THR A 667 4.62 -42.23 11.82
CA THR A 667 3.28 -42.23 11.19
C THR A 667 3.29 -41.67 9.79
N GLY A 668 4.35 -40.95 9.38
CA GLY A 668 4.40 -40.22 8.12
C GLY A 668 3.53 -38.94 8.11
N GLU A 669 2.87 -38.64 9.22
CA GLU A 669 2.03 -37.46 9.31
C GLU A 669 2.84 -36.19 9.38
N GLU A 670 2.51 -35.24 8.52
CA GLU A 670 3.05 -33.88 8.57
C GLU A 670 2.36 -33.03 9.62
N PHE A 671 3.16 -32.35 10.42
CA PHE A 671 2.66 -31.37 11.40
C PHE A 671 3.58 -30.17 11.46
N ARG A 672 3.03 -29.02 11.85
CA ARG A 672 3.81 -27.80 12.07
C ARG A 672 3.96 -27.53 13.54
N THR A 673 5.17 -27.13 13.93
CA THR A 673 5.45 -26.63 15.27
C THR A 673 5.92 -25.19 15.17
N TRP A 674 5.64 -24.40 16.21
CA TRP A 674 6.16 -23.04 16.28
C TRP A 674 7.68 -23.08 16.39
N LYS A 675 8.37 -22.25 15.61
CA LYS A 675 9.80 -22.02 15.78
C LYS A 675 10.08 -21.61 17.23
N LYS A 676 11.16 -22.09 17.78
CA LYS A 676 11.49 -21.83 19.20
C LYS A 676 11.81 -20.38 19.49
N MET A 677 12.20 -19.61 18.48
CA MET A 677 12.54 -18.20 18.58
C MET A 677 11.61 -17.39 17.64
N PRO A 678 10.70 -16.60 18.17
CA PRO A 678 10.00 -15.58 17.41
C PRO A 678 10.99 -14.51 16.95
N ARG A 679 10.66 -13.78 15.92
CA ARG A 679 11.44 -12.62 15.46
C ARG A 679 10.61 -11.34 15.52
N PRO A 680 11.22 -10.16 15.55
CA PRO A 680 10.48 -8.91 15.33
C PRO A 680 9.71 -8.94 14.02
N ALA A 681 8.53 -8.36 13.99
CA ALA A 681 7.75 -8.20 12.78
C ALA A 681 8.47 -7.21 11.84
N ARG A 682 8.48 -7.52 10.56
CA ARG A 682 8.97 -6.61 9.52
C ARG A 682 7.89 -5.55 9.23
N PRO A 683 8.24 -4.40 8.63
CA PRO A 683 7.24 -3.38 8.27
C PRO A 683 6.09 -3.89 7.41
N ASP A 684 6.36 -4.84 6.48
CA ASP A 684 5.38 -5.47 5.61
C ASP A 684 4.43 -6.45 6.34
N GLU A 685 4.81 -6.88 7.51
CA GLU A 685 4.02 -7.77 8.37
C GLU A 685 3.18 -6.99 9.38
N LEU A 686 3.35 -5.68 9.43
CA LEU A 686 2.51 -4.82 10.25
C LEU A 686 1.28 -4.41 9.45
N PRO A 687 0.08 -4.47 10.04
CA PRO A 687 -1.09 -3.89 9.40
C PRO A 687 -0.83 -2.40 9.21
N PRO A 688 -1.36 -1.79 8.17
CA PRO A 688 -1.36 -0.34 8.09
C PRO A 688 -1.97 0.22 9.37
N PRO A 689 -1.32 1.20 10.01
CA PRO A 689 -1.76 1.80 11.25
C PRO A 689 -3.14 2.43 11.17
#